data_acb603bc7ca1e64a418dde433a1bd039
#
_entry.id   acb603bc7ca1e64a418dde433a1bd039
#
_cell.length_a   1.000
_cell.length_b   1.000
_cell.length_c   1.000
_cell.angle_alpha   90.00
_cell.angle_beta   90.00
_cell.angle_gamma   90.00
#
_symmetry.space_group_name_H-M   'P 1'
#
loop_
_entity.id
_entity.type
_entity.pdbx_description
1 polymer ?
#
loop_
_entity_poly.entity_id
_entity_poly.type
_entity_poly.pdbx_seq_one_letter_code
_entity_poly.pdbx_strand_id
1 'polypeptide(L)'
;MAKQVKAAIVAAVVVFAITTGLGFVGAKLGLSMGGLASAEGAIVFSAVKAMTLNAFIGTLAAGVIGKMTSKGIEASRDNFGTKVTTKSATAPRQVIYGECRVGGTMTQINTTGTDNNKLSMFVVVAGHVVDSHTGVRMNDTDVTTSTATVSGETVYTVTSSEFTNTDNTNSHGSGRLIRYTFHDGTQNAHDGLARATLGSSFVPDTHKFKDCAYFYFEMIYDPEKLPNIPALSFKIKGKKVSDPRDEAAGDAWSDNPALIIRDYIMNTTYGLKATSDEVNDTTSGGGFAAAANTCDQNVTLADNSTTEKRYRANGFTNMSASGEGVLEALISSCAGSITYTNGKFNLFVGAAQTASLTITDDDLLEAITVTTNDRGGDLYNAVKAVYVDSTNSYQPADTPIDTNSTYLSNDTPTGESQANYRKQLETQLPFTTTHTMAQRLARAQLINQRFNTGLSVLVPLGFLRLQPKDWVNVTNTRLSYSAKKFEVVNVTMEATTQDETPIMACRLTLKETDASIYSYAYNAYTTPVSTGTNLTTGDYTIAAPTSLAVASANTVEGVTNKASAVVTWTNNTSDAIQGTEIYYATDGSTFQSAGSVGRGTARFLIPNVIVGNTITVKVRHFLFNGTYGNFTSTVAATIALGVSISAPTSLSATTGKALLIRVTWTNPNLTNMRSVKLYRTTSNSAPTDDSTLVSTYAGEPNKKMTAIFGKADGLTAGTNYYFWGAAVDHQGNQSSYTSSATGNFVHVAAADIVAGTITSASGVIGTIDASEISVTNITASNISTGTLNANRLNLNGSTLTVTSNGLEISGGGVGVTQLGTRGAGSAVFNSTPSNASFSTTETTTLTQAFTAGEAGTYALYYIGSIGKTSGSFTGSFQFTIKIKQDGTQINSLVTGTGTVEFVIPISNNVNFNANEQKTFTVTAEDTGATTQSNMIMYNQFLQLIRITKQQ
;
A
#
# COMPACT_ATOMS: atom_id res chain seq x y z
N MET A 1 5.65 27.27 2.91
CA MET A 1 5.12 25.89 3.03
C MET A 1 3.63 25.85 3.38
N ALA A 2 3.12 26.47 4.44
CA ALA A 2 1.67 26.41 4.78
C ALA A 2 0.73 27.01 3.71
N LYS A 3 1.14 28.12 3.06
CA LYS A 3 0.37 28.68 1.93
C LYS A 3 0.39 27.77 0.70
N GLN A 4 1.48 27.04 0.48
CA GLN A 4 1.62 26.09 -0.64
C GLN A 4 0.87 24.79 -0.38
N VAL A 5 0.82 24.32 0.88
CA VAL A 5 0.01 23.15 1.28
C VAL A 5 -1.48 23.47 1.22
N LYS A 6 -1.90 24.66 1.69
CA LYS A 6 -3.28 25.15 1.50
C LYS A 6 -3.63 25.32 0.01
N ALA A 7 -2.71 25.80 -0.80
CA ALA A 7 -2.89 25.95 -2.25
C ALA A 7 -2.89 24.61 -2.99
N ALA A 8 -2.04 23.65 -2.58
CA ALA A 8 -2.02 22.30 -3.15
C ALA A 8 -3.28 21.50 -2.77
N ILE A 9 -3.78 21.65 -1.55
CA ILE A 9 -5.04 21.06 -1.10
C ILE A 9 -6.22 21.68 -1.90
N VAL A 10 -6.24 22.98 -2.10
CA VAL A 10 -7.27 23.66 -2.91
C VAL A 10 -7.16 23.28 -4.39
N ALA A 11 -5.95 23.13 -4.94
CA ALA A 11 -5.75 22.70 -6.33
C ALA A 11 -6.15 21.22 -6.53
N ALA A 12 -5.84 20.33 -5.59
CA ALA A 12 -6.26 18.92 -5.64
C ALA A 12 -7.78 18.78 -5.54
N VAL A 13 -8.44 19.59 -4.73
CA VAL A 13 -9.90 19.63 -4.59
C VAL A 13 -10.58 20.16 -5.84
N VAL A 14 -10.02 21.17 -6.49
CA VAL A 14 -10.55 21.71 -7.75
C VAL A 14 -10.38 20.70 -8.89
N VAL A 15 -9.25 19.99 -8.97
CA VAL A 15 -9.03 18.94 -9.97
C VAL A 15 -9.95 17.74 -9.73
N PHE A 16 -10.19 17.34 -8.49
CA PHE A 16 -11.10 16.24 -8.16
C PHE A 16 -12.57 16.60 -8.44
N ALA A 17 -13.00 17.83 -8.17
CA ALA A 17 -14.35 18.30 -8.49
C ALA A 17 -14.61 18.35 -10.02
N ILE A 18 -13.58 18.63 -10.82
CA ILE A 18 -13.65 18.64 -12.29
C ILE A 18 -13.67 17.21 -12.85
N THR A 19 -12.91 16.28 -12.26
CA THR A 19 -12.84 14.89 -12.75
C THR A 19 -14.00 14.00 -12.32
N THR A 20 -14.71 14.33 -11.24
CA THR A 20 -15.85 13.55 -10.72
C THR A 20 -17.23 14.04 -11.18
N GLY A 21 -17.31 15.01 -12.05
CA GLY A 21 -18.59 15.49 -12.61
C GLY A 21 -19.46 16.32 -11.64
N LEU A 22 -18.95 16.68 -10.46
CA LEU A 22 -19.67 17.50 -9.47
C LEU A 22 -19.90 18.97 -9.90
N GLY A 23 -19.26 19.44 -10.99
CA GLY A 23 -19.52 20.73 -11.59
C GLY A 23 -20.90 20.86 -12.26
N PHE A 24 -21.62 19.76 -12.45
CA PHE A 24 -22.84 19.71 -13.25
C PHE A 24 -24.14 20.02 -12.47
N VAL A 25 -24.12 19.91 -11.14
CA VAL A 25 -25.34 20.10 -10.34
C VAL A 25 -25.70 21.60 -10.23
N GLY A 26 -24.71 22.48 -10.22
CA GLY A 26 -24.96 23.95 -10.20
C GLY A 26 -25.64 24.48 -11.44
N ALA A 27 -25.35 23.92 -12.61
CA ALA A 27 -25.91 24.37 -13.89
C ALA A 27 -27.39 23.93 -14.10
N LYS A 28 -27.79 22.80 -13.52
CA LYS A 28 -29.18 22.32 -13.57
C LYS A 28 -30.14 23.07 -12.62
N LEU A 29 -29.57 23.75 -11.59
CA LEU A 29 -30.35 24.52 -10.61
C LEU A 29 -30.51 26.00 -10.98
N GLY A 30 -30.06 26.42 -12.15
CA GLY A 30 -30.25 27.79 -12.62
C GLY A 30 -29.45 28.85 -11.86
N LEU A 31 -28.42 28.46 -11.12
CA LEU A 31 -27.52 29.34 -10.40
C LEU A 31 -26.43 29.85 -11.35
N SER A 32 -26.64 30.98 -12.00
CA SER A 32 -25.59 31.63 -12.79
C SER A 32 -24.49 32.17 -11.87
N MET A 33 -23.25 31.83 -12.15
CA MET A 33 -22.06 32.23 -11.38
C MET A 33 -21.71 33.74 -11.47
N GLY A 34 -22.54 34.55 -12.08
CA GLY A 34 -22.26 35.96 -12.34
C GLY A 34 -22.81 37.01 -11.36
N GLY A 35 -23.47 36.57 -10.26
CA GLY A 35 -24.26 37.55 -9.47
C GLY A 35 -24.11 37.49 -7.94
N LEU A 36 -23.18 36.73 -7.37
CA LEU A 36 -23.06 36.53 -5.92
C LEU A 36 -21.92 37.35 -5.28
N ALA A 37 -22.07 38.67 -5.29
CA ALA A 37 -21.28 39.60 -4.48
C ALA A 37 -22.04 40.09 -3.22
N SER A 38 -22.98 39.30 -2.68
CA SER A 38 -23.70 39.60 -1.43
C SER A 38 -23.27 38.65 -0.30
N ALA A 39 -23.54 39.08 0.96
CA ALA A 39 -23.16 38.37 2.15
C ALA A 39 -23.64 36.90 2.21
N GLU A 40 -24.66 36.52 1.44
CA GLU A 40 -25.17 35.16 1.32
C GLU A 40 -24.22 34.23 0.53
N GLY A 41 -23.42 34.79 -0.43
CA GLY A 41 -22.36 34.03 -1.12
C GLY A 41 -21.25 33.52 -0.22
N ALA A 42 -20.99 34.16 0.90
CA ALA A 42 -19.99 33.73 1.87
C ALA A 42 -20.44 32.47 2.62
N ILE A 43 -21.71 32.31 2.89
CA ILE A 43 -22.27 31.15 3.60
C ILE A 43 -22.27 29.92 2.66
N VAL A 44 -22.65 30.09 1.40
CA VAL A 44 -22.60 29.01 0.40
C VAL A 44 -21.17 28.59 0.09
N PHE A 45 -20.23 29.55 0.05
CA PHE A 45 -18.82 29.27 -0.18
C PHE A 45 -18.17 28.53 1.02
N SER A 46 -18.57 28.83 2.25
CA SER A 46 -18.12 28.13 3.45
C SER A 46 -18.69 26.71 3.53
N ALA A 47 -19.95 26.50 3.15
CA ALA A 47 -20.59 25.18 3.10
C ALA A 47 -19.97 24.29 1.99
N VAL A 48 -19.71 24.84 0.81
CA VAL A 48 -19.02 24.11 -0.27
C VAL A 48 -17.58 23.81 0.11
N LYS A 49 -16.88 24.74 0.79
CA LYS A 49 -15.52 24.53 1.29
C LYS A 49 -15.47 23.47 2.40
N ALA A 50 -16.46 23.44 3.30
CA ALA A 50 -16.61 22.41 4.31
C ALA A 50 -16.95 21.04 3.71
N MET A 51 -17.83 20.99 2.68
CA MET A 51 -18.19 19.75 2.00
C MET A 51 -17.02 19.13 1.21
N THR A 52 -16.21 19.94 0.54
CA THR A 52 -15.05 19.45 -0.23
C THR A 52 -13.90 19.02 0.68
N LEU A 53 -13.71 19.70 1.80
CA LEU A 53 -12.71 19.33 2.80
C LEU A 53 -13.15 18.06 3.55
N ASN A 54 -14.42 17.86 3.83
CA ASN A 54 -14.98 16.65 4.40
C ASN A 54 -14.86 15.43 3.45
N ALA A 55 -15.07 15.63 2.15
CA ALA A 55 -14.82 14.58 1.17
C ALA A 55 -13.32 14.21 1.10
N PHE A 56 -12.42 15.18 1.24
CA PHE A 56 -10.99 14.95 1.28
C PHE A 56 -10.55 14.24 2.58
N ILE A 57 -11.06 14.65 3.73
CA ILE A 57 -10.75 14.02 5.02
C ILE A 57 -11.47 12.67 5.14
N GLY A 58 -12.67 12.53 4.57
CA GLY A 58 -13.35 11.24 4.43
C GLY A 58 -12.60 10.26 3.54
N THR A 59 -11.97 10.72 2.47
CA THR A 59 -11.05 9.91 1.64
C THR A 59 -9.71 9.68 2.35
N LEU A 60 -9.23 10.59 3.19
CA LEU A 60 -8.07 10.37 4.05
C LEU A 60 -8.39 9.30 5.12
N ALA A 61 -9.53 9.39 5.79
CA ALA A 61 -9.94 8.39 6.78
C ALA A 61 -10.24 7.02 6.15
N ALA A 62 -10.93 7.00 5.00
CA ALA A 62 -11.16 5.78 4.22
C ALA A 62 -9.90 5.32 3.49
N GLY A 63 -9.05 6.24 3.03
CA GLY A 63 -7.78 5.97 2.37
C GLY A 63 -6.68 5.51 3.32
N VAL A 64 -6.66 5.99 4.56
CA VAL A 64 -5.74 5.51 5.61
C VAL A 64 -6.10 4.07 5.99
N ILE A 65 -7.39 3.76 6.18
CA ILE A 65 -7.83 2.40 6.43
C ILE A 65 -7.64 1.51 5.18
N GLY A 66 -7.91 2.03 3.99
CA GLY A 66 -7.75 1.30 2.72
C GLY A 66 -6.28 1.16 2.27
N LYS A 67 -5.43 2.16 2.48
CA LYS A 67 -3.99 2.08 2.18
C LYS A 67 -3.22 1.26 3.21
N MET A 68 -3.64 1.23 4.47
CA MET A 68 -3.11 0.27 5.45
C MET A 68 -3.39 -1.19 5.06
N THR A 69 -4.36 -1.44 4.17
CA THR A 69 -4.73 -2.80 3.75
C THR A 69 -4.22 -3.20 2.36
N SER A 70 -3.77 -2.29 1.50
CA SER A 70 -3.56 -2.61 0.08
C SER A 70 -2.14 -2.53 -0.48
N LYS A 71 -1.17 -2.08 0.31
CA LYS A 71 0.27 -2.25 0.03
C LYS A 71 0.96 -2.32 1.38
N GLY A 72 1.77 -3.38 1.58
CA GLY A 72 2.88 -3.25 2.52
C GLY A 72 3.57 -1.94 2.17
N ILE A 73 3.31 -0.90 2.96
CA ILE A 73 4.08 0.32 2.87
C ILE A 73 5.49 -0.17 3.14
N GLU A 74 6.35 -0.14 2.14
CA GLU A 74 7.76 0.06 2.39
C GLU A 74 7.88 1.44 3.05
N ALA A 75 7.31 1.57 4.25
CA ALA A 75 7.71 2.58 5.16
C ALA A 75 9.17 2.27 5.41
N SER A 76 10.03 3.09 4.85
CA SER A 76 11.44 3.00 5.08
C SER A 76 11.64 2.80 6.58
N ARG A 77 12.60 1.97 6.98
CA ARG A 77 13.00 1.82 8.39
C ARG A 77 13.26 3.16 9.09
N ASP A 78 13.32 4.25 8.33
CA ASP A 78 13.43 5.63 8.77
C ASP A 78 12.23 6.13 9.61
N ASN A 79 11.05 5.55 9.49
CA ASN A 79 9.90 5.89 10.35
C ASN A 79 10.04 5.43 11.82
N PHE A 80 10.94 4.48 12.09
CA PHE A 80 11.28 4.07 13.46
C PHE A 80 12.44 4.88 14.05
N GLY A 81 12.96 5.81 13.28
CA GLY A 81 13.88 6.87 13.66
C GLY A 81 15.33 6.49 13.88
N THR A 82 16.20 7.49 13.79
CA THR A 82 17.64 7.34 14.03
C THR A 82 17.90 7.33 15.54
N LYS A 83 18.32 6.19 16.08
CA LYS A 83 18.71 6.04 17.50
C LYS A 83 20.19 6.26 17.74
N VAL A 84 20.92 6.67 16.72
CA VAL A 84 22.35 6.94 16.77
C VAL A 84 22.58 8.43 16.55
N THR A 85 23.47 9.00 17.35
CA THR A 85 23.89 10.39 17.18
C THR A 85 24.64 10.56 15.86
N THR A 86 24.20 11.51 15.06
CA THR A 86 24.78 11.79 13.74
C THR A 86 25.40 13.18 13.69
N LYS A 87 26.40 13.37 12.81
CA LYS A 87 26.96 14.67 12.47
C LYS A 87 26.45 15.09 11.09
N SER A 88 25.54 16.05 11.06
CA SER A 88 24.99 16.55 9.80
C SER A 88 24.64 18.03 9.92
N ALA A 89 25.06 18.85 8.98
CA ALA A 89 24.71 20.26 8.92
C ALA A 89 23.28 20.52 8.43
N THR A 90 22.68 19.52 7.80
CA THR A 90 21.34 19.60 7.16
C THR A 90 20.30 18.67 7.78
N ALA A 91 20.65 18.01 8.90
CA ALA A 91 19.70 17.15 9.59
C ALA A 91 18.45 17.92 10.01
N PRO A 92 17.24 17.44 9.69
CA PRO A 92 16.02 18.08 10.14
C PRO A 92 15.91 17.97 11.66
N ARG A 93 15.34 19.02 12.29
CA ARG A 93 15.08 19.01 13.73
C ARG A 93 14.01 17.95 14.06
N GLN A 94 14.20 17.29 15.20
CA GLN A 94 13.26 16.28 15.69
C GLN A 94 12.19 16.91 16.56
N VAL A 95 10.99 16.37 16.49
CA VAL A 95 9.86 16.65 17.38
C VAL A 95 9.56 15.37 18.14
N ILE A 96 9.63 15.43 19.47
CA ILE A 96 9.45 14.30 20.37
C ILE A 96 8.13 14.45 21.09
N TYR A 97 7.30 13.39 21.05
CA TYR A 97 6.06 13.29 21.81
C TYR A 97 6.09 12.06 22.72
N GLY A 98 5.47 12.19 23.91
CA GLY A 98 5.52 11.14 24.92
C GLY A 98 6.96 10.91 25.40
N GLU A 99 7.33 9.65 25.67
CA GLU A 99 8.68 9.27 26.09
C GLU A 99 9.28 8.30 25.08
N CYS A 100 10.40 8.64 24.48
CA CYS A 100 11.08 7.75 23.55
C CYS A 100 12.60 7.89 23.63
N ARG A 101 13.30 6.95 23.01
CA ARG A 101 14.76 7.00 22.82
C ARG A 101 15.08 7.54 21.44
N VAL A 102 15.88 8.57 21.42
CA VAL A 102 16.30 9.26 20.21
C VAL A 102 17.84 9.33 20.14
N GLY A 103 18.36 9.41 18.93
CA GLY A 103 19.69 9.91 18.68
C GLY A 103 19.69 11.44 18.72
N GLY A 104 20.83 12.06 18.52
CA GLY A 104 20.96 13.52 18.46
C GLY A 104 21.76 13.94 17.23
N THR A 105 21.75 15.23 16.98
CA THR A 105 22.62 15.83 15.95
C THR A 105 23.77 16.54 16.63
N MET A 106 24.99 16.09 16.38
CA MET A 106 26.21 16.79 16.81
C MET A 106 26.37 18.08 16.00
N THR A 107 26.28 19.21 16.68
CA THR A 107 26.33 20.52 16.03
C THR A 107 27.71 21.15 16.13
N GLN A 108 28.41 20.91 17.24
CA GLN A 108 29.73 21.45 17.48
C GLN A 108 30.57 20.42 18.22
N ILE A 109 31.83 20.27 17.80
CA ILE A 109 32.83 19.41 18.42
C ILE A 109 34.12 20.23 18.52
N ASN A 110 34.69 20.27 19.71
CA ASN A 110 35.95 20.96 20.01
C ASN A 110 36.82 20.07 20.89
N THR A 111 38.12 20.22 20.77
CA THR A 111 39.09 19.58 21.64
C THR A 111 39.83 20.63 22.46
N THR A 112 40.14 20.30 23.72
CA THR A 112 40.87 21.13 24.67
C THR A 112 41.75 20.28 25.57
N GLY A 113 42.43 20.91 26.53
CA GLY A 113 43.35 20.22 27.45
C GLY A 113 44.73 19.99 26.88
N THR A 114 45.63 19.40 27.69
CA THR A 114 46.93 18.99 27.26
C THR A 114 46.85 17.93 26.19
N ASP A 115 47.52 18.11 25.08
CA ASP A 115 47.54 17.19 23.95
C ASP A 115 46.13 16.89 23.36
N ASN A 116 45.18 17.85 23.53
CA ASN A 116 43.78 17.71 23.08
C ASN A 116 43.07 16.51 23.68
N ASN A 117 43.38 16.12 24.89
CA ASN A 117 42.83 14.96 25.56
C ASN A 117 41.39 15.11 26.04
N LYS A 118 40.78 16.33 25.95
CA LYS A 118 39.40 16.57 26.34
C LYS A 118 38.57 16.90 25.10
N LEU A 119 37.56 16.15 24.83
CA LEU A 119 36.58 16.37 23.79
C LEU A 119 35.34 17.04 24.39
N SER A 120 34.91 18.12 23.76
CA SER A 120 33.67 18.85 24.08
C SER A 120 32.75 18.80 22.88
N MET A 121 31.47 18.44 23.09
CA MET A 121 30.51 18.39 22.00
C MET A 121 29.09 18.80 22.44
N PHE A 122 28.37 19.44 21.54
CA PHE A 122 26.97 19.76 21.65
C PHE A 122 26.15 18.79 20.82
N VAL A 123 25.15 18.21 21.42
CA VAL A 123 24.24 17.25 20.78
C VAL A 123 22.79 17.72 20.95
N VAL A 124 22.19 18.20 19.87
CA VAL A 124 20.80 18.63 19.85
C VAL A 124 19.90 17.41 19.66
N VAL A 125 18.93 17.23 20.56
CA VAL A 125 18.01 16.09 20.58
C VAL A 125 16.60 16.44 20.13
N ALA A 126 16.17 17.69 20.33
CA ALA A 126 14.85 18.16 19.87
C ALA A 126 14.90 19.61 19.42
N GLY A 127 14.06 19.96 18.44
CA GLY A 127 13.88 21.34 17.97
C GLY A 127 12.74 22.09 18.66
N HIS A 128 12.42 21.71 19.88
CA HIS A 128 11.41 22.33 20.75
C HIS A 128 11.76 22.11 22.21
N VAL A 129 11.03 22.81 23.10
CA VAL A 129 11.12 22.60 24.55
C VAL A 129 10.59 21.19 24.88
N VAL A 130 11.34 20.44 25.65
CA VAL A 130 10.97 19.10 26.15
C VAL A 130 10.69 19.15 27.67
N ASP A 131 10.10 18.11 28.22
CA ASP A 131 9.86 18.04 29.68
C ASP A 131 11.15 17.75 30.45
N SER A 132 11.81 16.64 30.11
CA SER A 132 13.00 16.19 30.83
C SER A 132 13.72 15.09 30.03
N HIS A 133 14.94 14.76 30.45
CA HIS A 133 15.58 13.52 30.07
C HIS A 133 15.48 12.50 31.21
N THR A 134 15.31 11.22 30.85
CA THR A 134 15.16 10.13 31.82
C THR A 134 16.28 9.10 31.74
N GLY A 135 17.18 9.23 30.77
CA GLY A 135 18.37 8.37 30.67
C GLY A 135 19.25 8.69 29.47
N VAL A 136 20.52 8.39 29.63
CA VAL A 136 21.53 8.44 28.56
C VAL A 136 22.09 7.04 28.40
N ARG A 137 22.25 6.61 27.15
CA ARG A 137 22.84 5.32 26.82
C ARG A 137 24.10 5.55 25.98
N MET A 138 25.11 4.80 26.34
CA MET A 138 26.43 4.84 25.70
C MET A 138 26.84 3.42 25.33
N ASN A 139 27.19 3.16 24.08
CA ASN A 139 27.57 1.82 23.57
C ASN A 139 26.56 0.73 24.00
N ASP A 140 25.28 1.01 23.82
CA ASP A 140 24.17 0.11 24.18
C ASP A 140 23.99 -0.21 25.68
N THR A 141 24.70 0.50 26.58
CA THR A 141 24.53 0.40 28.03
C THR A 141 23.92 1.68 28.60
N ASP A 142 22.85 1.57 29.39
CA ASP A 142 22.30 2.71 30.12
C ASP A 142 23.23 3.11 31.26
N VAL A 143 23.71 4.37 31.22
CA VAL A 143 24.74 4.82 32.19
C VAL A 143 24.11 5.35 33.48
N THR A 144 24.78 5.09 34.58
CA THR A 144 24.49 5.69 35.90
C THR A 144 25.25 7.01 36.05
N THR A 145 24.64 7.98 36.70
CA THR A 145 25.24 9.29 36.89
C THR A 145 25.11 9.78 38.33
N SER A 146 26.05 10.64 38.74
CA SER A 146 25.92 11.51 39.91
C SER A 146 25.76 12.96 39.43
N THR A 147 25.08 13.78 40.22
CA THR A 147 24.82 15.21 39.91
C THR A 147 25.58 16.13 40.83
N ALA A 148 26.05 17.25 40.27
CA ALA A 148 26.65 18.36 41.03
C ALA A 148 26.38 19.68 40.30
N THR A 149 26.40 20.80 41.02
CA THR A 149 26.34 22.13 40.41
C THR A 149 27.75 22.57 40.05
N VAL A 150 28.04 22.81 38.78
CA VAL A 150 29.35 23.34 38.30
C VAL A 150 29.06 24.46 37.31
N SER A 151 29.71 25.64 37.53
CA SER A 151 29.54 26.82 36.67
C SER A 151 28.10 27.31 36.51
N GLY A 152 27.24 27.04 37.53
CA GLY A 152 25.84 27.40 37.49
C GLY A 152 24.92 26.35 36.82
N GLU A 153 25.46 25.26 36.28
CA GLU A 153 24.77 24.22 35.58
C GLU A 153 24.62 22.94 36.44
N THR A 154 23.55 22.20 36.27
CA THR A 154 23.43 20.84 36.76
C THR A 154 24.25 19.91 35.90
N VAL A 155 25.36 19.45 36.43
CA VAL A 155 26.29 18.55 35.71
C VAL A 155 26.07 17.12 36.14
N TYR A 156 25.85 16.26 35.21
CA TYR A 156 25.73 14.81 35.35
C TYR A 156 27.08 14.17 35.05
N THR A 157 27.68 13.55 36.06
CA THR A 157 28.96 12.84 35.87
C THR A 157 28.67 11.34 35.79
N VAL A 158 29.12 10.67 34.72
CA VAL A 158 28.92 9.25 34.49
C VAL A 158 29.70 8.45 35.52
N THR A 159 29.02 7.53 36.22
CA THR A 159 29.60 6.72 37.30
C THR A 159 29.74 5.24 36.92
N SER A 160 29.23 4.82 35.76
CA SER A 160 29.36 3.45 35.26
C SER A 160 30.83 3.03 35.12
N SER A 161 31.15 1.81 35.55
CA SER A 161 32.52 1.29 35.60
C SER A 161 33.20 1.20 34.22
N GLU A 162 32.37 1.06 33.16
CA GLU A 162 32.83 1.02 31.77
C GLU A 162 33.53 2.33 31.34
N PHE A 163 33.08 3.47 31.90
CA PHE A 163 33.60 4.82 31.63
C PHE A 163 34.32 5.43 32.80
N THR A 164 34.87 4.59 33.68
CA THR A 164 35.65 5.02 34.84
C THR A 164 36.98 4.28 34.86
N ASN A 165 38.09 5.07 34.92
CA ASN A 165 39.42 4.57 35.12
C ASN A 165 40.02 5.28 36.34
N THR A 166 40.12 4.56 37.46
CA THR A 166 40.60 5.11 38.75
C THR A 166 42.06 5.60 38.69
N ASP A 167 42.84 5.07 37.79
CA ASP A 167 44.24 5.45 37.58
C ASP A 167 44.38 6.76 36.78
N ASN A 168 43.28 7.18 36.12
CA ASN A 168 43.22 8.43 35.36
C ASN A 168 42.88 9.62 36.27
N THR A 169 43.87 10.36 36.68
CA THR A 169 43.68 11.60 37.46
C THR A 169 43.28 12.74 36.52
N ASN A 170 42.03 13.16 36.59
CA ASN A 170 41.50 14.16 35.67
C ASN A 170 40.56 15.17 36.35
N SER A 171 40.13 16.19 35.59
CA SER A 171 39.28 17.30 36.07
C SER A 171 37.86 16.90 36.44
N HIS A 172 37.40 15.65 36.08
CA HIS A 172 36.05 15.18 36.46
C HIS A 172 36.04 14.48 37.84
N GLY A 173 37.22 14.21 38.41
CA GLY A 173 37.43 13.59 39.72
C GLY A 173 37.19 12.05 39.70
N SER A 174 37.88 11.35 40.61
CA SER A 174 37.71 9.90 40.85
C SER A 174 37.80 9.04 39.56
N GLY A 175 38.59 9.42 38.59
CA GLY A 175 38.77 8.71 37.34
C GLY A 175 37.56 8.72 36.42
N ARG A 176 36.62 9.61 36.63
CA ARG A 176 35.45 9.76 35.76
C ARG A 176 35.85 10.34 34.42
N LEU A 177 35.40 9.71 33.33
CA LEU A 177 35.84 10.12 31.99
C LEU A 177 34.80 10.99 31.28
N ILE A 178 33.54 10.92 31.64
CA ILE A 178 32.44 11.59 30.93
C ILE A 178 31.58 12.37 31.93
N ARG A 179 31.28 13.62 31.57
CA ARG A 179 30.23 14.41 32.22
C ARG A 179 29.43 15.18 31.18
N TYR A 180 28.21 15.56 31.53
CA TYR A 180 27.34 16.32 30.63
C TYR A 180 26.40 17.24 31.37
N THR A 181 25.91 18.27 30.66
CA THR A 181 24.75 19.07 31.05
C THR A 181 23.57 18.76 30.15
N PHE A 182 22.37 19.04 30.60
CA PHE A 182 21.14 18.92 29.80
C PHE A 182 20.34 20.21 29.90
N HIS A 183 19.91 20.71 28.74
CA HIS A 183 19.02 21.84 28.62
C HIS A 183 17.75 21.46 27.89
N ASP A 184 16.61 21.78 28.45
CA ASP A 184 15.30 21.36 27.98
C ASP A 184 14.73 22.18 26.82
N GLY A 185 15.41 23.28 26.42
CA GLY A 185 14.96 24.22 25.37
C GLY A 185 14.43 25.54 25.93
N THR A 186 14.25 25.68 27.25
CA THR A 186 13.78 26.95 27.87
C THR A 186 14.90 27.96 28.13
N GLN A 187 16.14 27.55 28.01
CA GLN A 187 17.31 28.35 28.33
C GLN A 187 17.38 29.66 27.53
N ASN A 188 17.73 30.74 28.24
CA ASN A 188 17.96 32.07 27.64
C ASN A 188 19.41 32.52 27.74
N ALA A 189 20.31 31.68 28.28
CA ALA A 189 21.72 31.89 28.37
C ALA A 189 22.48 30.74 27.66
N HIS A 190 23.76 30.93 27.44
CA HIS A 190 24.68 29.88 26.99
C HIS A 190 24.90 28.86 28.14
N ASP A 191 25.34 27.67 27.83
CA ASP A 191 25.74 26.65 28.81
C ASP A 191 27.00 27.15 29.58
N GLY A 192 26.85 27.20 30.91
CA GLY A 192 27.92 27.73 31.76
C GLY A 192 29.14 26.82 31.84
N LEU A 193 28.97 25.50 31.82
CA LEU A 193 30.04 24.52 31.81
C LEU A 193 30.84 24.60 30.51
N ALA A 194 30.12 24.63 29.39
CA ALA A 194 30.73 24.77 28.07
C ALA A 194 31.51 26.05 27.94
N ARG A 195 30.96 27.16 28.44
CA ARG A 195 31.65 28.49 28.45
C ARG A 195 32.91 28.45 29.31
N ALA A 196 32.85 27.81 30.47
CA ALA A 196 34.00 27.68 31.36
C ALA A 196 35.12 26.84 30.73
N THR A 197 34.78 25.86 29.94
CA THR A 197 35.73 24.93 29.30
C THR A 197 36.29 25.45 27.99
N LEU A 198 35.42 25.98 27.12
CA LEU A 198 35.76 26.37 25.73
C LEU A 198 36.10 27.86 25.60
N GLY A 199 35.69 28.69 26.55
CA GLY A 199 35.86 30.14 26.50
C GLY A 199 34.80 30.86 25.66
N SER A 200 34.82 32.21 25.78
CA SER A 200 33.83 33.06 25.13
C SER A 200 33.93 33.12 23.60
N SER A 201 35.06 32.80 23.03
CA SER A 201 35.23 32.74 21.58
C SER A 201 34.48 31.57 20.92
N PHE A 202 34.38 30.44 21.62
CA PHE A 202 33.70 29.26 21.12
C PHE A 202 32.23 29.17 21.61
N VAL A 203 31.94 29.76 22.77
CA VAL A 203 30.57 29.80 23.35
C VAL A 203 30.23 31.26 23.63
N PRO A 204 29.91 32.08 22.63
CA PRO A 204 29.52 33.49 22.83
C PRO A 204 28.16 33.60 23.52
N ASP A 205 27.81 34.78 24.02
CA ASP A 205 26.53 35.04 24.73
C ASP A 205 25.29 34.77 23.84
N THR A 206 25.46 34.76 22.54
CA THR A 206 24.42 34.44 21.55
C THR A 206 24.21 32.93 21.36
N HIS A 207 25.12 32.08 21.88
CA HIS A 207 25.12 30.65 21.70
C HIS A 207 24.14 29.96 22.69
N LYS A 208 22.86 30.23 22.57
CA LYS A 208 21.85 29.90 23.56
C LYS A 208 21.05 28.61 23.23
N PHE A 209 21.09 28.15 21.98
CA PHE A 209 20.24 27.02 21.49
C PHE A 209 18.76 27.15 21.91
N LYS A 210 18.25 28.41 21.88
CA LYS A 210 16.86 28.68 22.29
C LYS A 210 15.87 27.82 21.51
N ASP A 211 14.84 27.34 22.23
CA ASP A 211 13.81 26.45 21.67
C ASP A 211 14.36 25.13 21.12
N CYS A 212 15.58 24.72 21.56
CA CYS A 212 16.15 23.42 21.25
C CYS A 212 16.64 22.73 22.52
N ALA A 213 16.19 21.48 22.71
CA ALA A 213 16.75 20.66 23.78
C ALA A 213 18.08 20.04 23.34
N TYR A 214 19.08 20.12 24.19
CA TYR A 214 20.40 19.63 23.88
C TYR A 214 21.18 19.15 25.09
N PHE A 215 22.20 18.38 24.80
CA PHE A 215 23.23 17.99 25.76
C PHE A 215 24.55 18.63 25.38
N TYR A 216 25.31 19.07 26.36
CA TYR A 216 26.70 19.36 26.21
C TYR A 216 27.52 18.30 26.93
N PHE A 217 28.45 17.65 26.25
CA PHE A 217 29.32 16.62 26.78
C PHE A 217 30.74 17.07 26.89
N GLU A 218 31.39 16.66 27.96
CA GLU A 218 32.83 16.65 28.11
C GLU A 218 33.31 15.22 28.29
N MET A 219 34.23 14.77 27.44
CA MET A 219 34.82 13.45 27.45
C MET A 219 36.31 13.53 27.51
N ILE A 220 36.93 12.82 28.43
CA ILE A 220 38.37 12.74 28.58
C ILE A 220 38.86 11.46 27.92
N TYR A 221 39.79 11.62 26.99
CA TYR A 221 40.39 10.49 26.28
C TYR A 221 41.07 9.55 27.29
N ASP A 222 40.76 8.27 27.16
CA ASP A 222 41.41 7.19 27.90
C ASP A 222 41.60 6.01 26.96
N PRO A 223 42.81 5.51 26.75
CA PRO A 223 43.10 4.47 25.78
C PRO A 223 42.47 3.11 26.14
N GLU A 224 42.18 2.88 27.41
CA GLU A 224 41.60 1.63 27.91
C GLU A 224 40.06 1.69 27.97
N LYS A 225 39.48 2.77 28.51
CA LYS A 225 38.05 2.86 28.83
C LYS A 225 37.28 3.75 27.88
N LEU A 226 37.92 4.70 27.20
CA LEU A 226 37.28 5.64 26.28
C LEU A 226 38.19 5.96 25.08
N PRO A 227 38.56 4.96 24.28
CA PRO A 227 39.43 5.17 23.11
C PRO A 227 38.71 5.86 21.95
N ASN A 228 37.40 5.82 21.93
CA ASN A 228 36.57 6.42 20.88
C ASN A 228 35.35 7.11 21.49
N ILE A 229 34.69 7.97 20.70
CA ILE A 229 33.41 8.58 21.06
C ILE A 229 32.35 7.46 21.12
N PRO A 230 31.68 7.23 22.27
CA PRO A 230 30.70 6.17 22.39
C PRO A 230 29.46 6.51 21.53
N ALA A 231 28.77 5.49 21.07
CA ALA A 231 27.48 5.65 20.45
C ALA A 231 26.47 6.17 21.49
N LEU A 232 25.93 7.38 21.26
CA LEU A 232 25.01 8.04 22.19
C LEU A 232 23.57 7.90 21.77
N SER A 233 22.69 7.64 22.72
CA SER A 233 21.26 7.78 22.57
C SER A 233 20.61 8.25 23.87
N PHE A 234 19.48 8.92 23.75
CA PHE A 234 18.88 9.69 24.84
C PHE A 234 17.44 9.29 25.02
N LYS A 235 17.03 9.00 26.26
CA LYS A 235 15.64 8.78 26.63
C LYS A 235 15.04 10.09 27.10
N ILE A 236 14.10 10.62 26.33
CA ILE A 236 13.55 11.97 26.49
C ILE A 236 12.04 11.89 26.71
N LYS A 237 11.55 12.56 27.74
CA LYS A 237 10.15 12.98 27.84
C LYS A 237 9.96 14.24 26.99
N GLY A 238 9.20 14.09 25.93
CA GLY A 238 9.08 15.06 24.86
C GLY A 238 8.28 16.30 25.24
N LYS A 239 7.55 16.81 24.27
CA LYS A 239 6.84 18.08 24.38
C LYS A 239 5.75 18.06 25.44
N LYS A 240 5.65 19.16 26.19
CA LYS A 240 4.49 19.48 27.02
C LYS A 240 3.36 19.93 26.11
N VAL A 241 2.15 19.45 26.35
CA VAL A 241 0.96 19.71 25.54
C VAL A 241 -0.17 20.22 26.43
N SER A 242 -1.00 21.07 25.87
CA SER A 242 -2.17 21.61 26.58
C SER A 242 -3.29 20.56 26.60
N ASP A 243 -3.98 20.47 27.72
CA ASP A 243 -5.12 19.58 27.89
C ASP A 243 -6.42 20.41 27.94
N PRO A 244 -7.32 20.29 26.97
CA PRO A 244 -8.56 21.02 26.92
C PRO A 244 -9.55 20.64 28.05
N ARG A 245 -9.24 19.60 28.82
CA ARG A 245 -10.03 19.20 30.00
C ARG A 245 -9.67 19.99 31.25
N ASP A 246 -8.46 20.57 31.28
CA ASP A 246 -7.95 21.39 32.40
C ASP A 246 -6.98 22.47 31.86
N GLU A 247 -7.54 23.46 31.17
CA GLU A 247 -6.74 24.56 30.60
C GLU A 247 -6.02 25.40 31.68
N ALA A 248 -6.51 25.38 32.92
CA ALA A 248 -5.91 26.12 34.00
C ALA A 248 -4.58 25.53 34.48
N ALA A 249 -4.34 24.25 34.27
CA ALA A 249 -3.10 23.57 34.60
C ALA A 249 -1.90 23.95 33.71
N GLY A 250 -2.16 24.56 32.55
CA GLY A 250 -1.13 24.87 31.55
C GLY A 250 -0.59 23.62 30.83
N ASP A 251 0.47 23.81 30.06
CA ASP A 251 1.09 22.73 29.28
C ASP A 251 1.82 21.76 30.21
N ALA A 252 1.49 20.48 30.10
CA ALA A 252 2.12 19.41 30.88
C ALA A 252 2.58 18.27 29.96
N TRP A 253 3.56 17.50 30.42
CA TRP A 253 3.95 16.29 29.69
C TRP A 253 2.81 15.29 29.66
N SER A 254 2.56 14.75 28.47
CA SER A 254 1.53 13.74 28.27
C SER A 254 1.92 12.78 27.17
N ASP A 255 1.57 11.52 27.33
CA ASP A 255 1.64 10.47 26.31
C ASP A 255 0.25 10.12 25.74
N ASN A 256 -0.75 10.96 26.02
CA ASN A 256 -2.11 10.79 25.51
C ASN A 256 -2.16 11.16 24.01
N PRO A 257 -2.50 10.19 23.10
CA PRO A 257 -2.52 10.45 21.65
C PRO A 257 -3.40 11.61 21.23
N ALA A 258 -4.56 11.78 21.87
CA ALA A 258 -5.51 12.83 21.51
C ALA A 258 -4.93 14.22 21.78
N LEU A 259 -4.25 14.40 22.90
CA LEU A 259 -3.59 15.68 23.23
C LEU A 259 -2.41 15.97 22.31
N ILE A 260 -1.64 14.94 21.98
CA ILE A 260 -0.51 15.04 21.06
C ILE A 260 -0.98 15.39 19.64
N ILE A 261 -2.04 14.74 19.14
CA ILE A 261 -2.62 15.02 17.81
C ILE A 261 -3.17 16.45 17.79
N ARG A 262 -3.85 16.89 18.86
CA ARG A 262 -4.34 18.26 19.03
C ARG A 262 -3.20 19.28 18.93
N ASP A 263 -2.13 19.06 19.71
CA ASP A 263 -0.94 19.92 19.67
C ASP A 263 -0.35 19.96 18.24
N TYR A 264 -0.21 18.82 17.60
CA TYR A 264 0.33 18.78 16.23
C TYR A 264 -0.54 19.54 15.23
N ILE A 265 -1.86 19.43 15.31
CA ILE A 265 -2.80 20.16 14.46
C ILE A 265 -2.68 21.67 14.66
N MET A 266 -2.57 22.12 15.90
CA MET A 266 -2.50 23.56 16.26
C MET A 266 -1.10 24.15 16.11
N ASN A 267 -0.05 23.33 16.13
CA ASN A 267 1.33 23.83 16.15
C ASN A 267 1.65 24.69 14.94
N THR A 268 2.13 25.92 15.21
CA THR A 268 2.41 26.92 14.16
C THR A 268 3.77 26.75 13.47
N THR A 269 4.68 25.98 14.09
CA THR A 269 6.05 25.81 13.58
C THR A 269 6.17 24.63 12.62
N TYR A 270 5.69 23.45 13.04
CA TYR A 270 5.84 22.19 12.29
C TYR A 270 4.52 21.44 12.08
N GLY A 271 3.43 21.88 12.70
CA GLY A 271 2.11 21.30 12.58
C GLY A 271 1.26 21.90 11.46
N LEU A 272 -0.04 21.67 11.54
CA LEU A 272 -0.99 22.13 10.53
C LEU A 272 -1.40 23.58 10.66
N LYS A 273 -1.07 24.24 11.78
CA LYS A 273 -1.36 25.66 12.09
C LYS A 273 -2.85 25.96 12.14
N ALA A 274 -3.64 25.03 12.64
CA ALA A 274 -5.04 25.28 12.94
C ALA A 274 -5.16 26.23 14.13
N THR A 275 -6.20 27.05 14.12
CA THR A 275 -6.55 27.91 15.27
C THR A 275 -7.35 27.11 16.29
N SER A 276 -7.51 27.63 17.51
CA SER A 276 -8.37 27.02 18.53
C SER A 276 -9.83 26.91 18.06
N ASP A 277 -10.30 27.85 17.24
CA ASP A 277 -11.65 27.83 16.71
C ASP A 277 -11.86 26.71 15.67
N GLU A 278 -10.79 26.27 15.02
CA GLU A 278 -10.80 25.16 14.06
C GLU A 278 -10.63 23.78 14.74
N VAL A 279 -10.59 23.69 16.07
CA VAL A 279 -10.46 22.43 16.81
C VAL A 279 -11.70 22.22 17.67
N ASN A 280 -12.21 21.01 17.69
CA ASN A 280 -13.34 20.63 18.54
C ASN A 280 -12.85 20.09 19.87
N ASP A 281 -12.80 20.91 20.90
CA ASP A 281 -12.35 20.53 22.25
C ASP A 281 -13.46 20.01 23.18
N THR A 282 -14.62 19.65 22.63
CA THR A 282 -15.75 19.17 23.43
C THR A 282 -15.50 17.80 24.06
N THR A 283 -16.29 17.48 25.09
CA THR A 283 -16.25 16.19 25.79
C THR A 283 -17.15 15.13 25.13
N SER A 284 -17.65 15.38 23.91
CA SER A 284 -18.52 14.49 23.14
C SER A 284 -18.34 14.69 21.63
N GLY A 285 -18.96 13.86 20.82
CA GLY A 285 -19.13 14.07 19.39
C GLY A 285 -17.84 14.25 18.59
N GLY A 286 -16.78 13.49 18.83
CA GLY A 286 -15.50 13.63 18.14
C GLY A 286 -14.61 14.76 18.69
N GLY A 287 -14.94 15.29 19.86
CA GLY A 287 -14.12 16.30 20.53
C GLY A 287 -12.80 15.71 21.06
N PHE A 288 -11.75 16.53 21.07
CA PHE A 288 -10.43 16.12 21.57
C PHE A 288 -10.44 15.79 23.06
N ALA A 289 -11.25 16.47 23.88
CA ALA A 289 -11.42 16.11 25.29
C ALA A 289 -12.10 14.74 25.45
N ALA A 290 -13.11 14.42 24.65
CA ALA A 290 -13.74 13.10 24.65
C ALA A 290 -12.75 12.00 24.22
N ALA A 291 -11.98 12.26 23.17
CA ALA A 291 -10.94 11.36 22.70
C ALA A 291 -9.85 11.13 23.76
N ALA A 292 -9.42 12.19 24.45
CA ALA A 292 -8.44 12.11 25.52
C ALA A 292 -8.96 11.28 26.70
N ASN A 293 -10.22 11.46 27.10
CA ASN A 293 -10.85 10.64 28.13
C ASN A 293 -10.87 9.15 27.73
N THR A 294 -11.16 8.86 26.46
CA THR A 294 -11.17 7.48 25.95
C THR A 294 -9.77 6.87 25.94
N CYS A 295 -8.76 7.63 25.54
CA CYS A 295 -7.36 7.18 25.57
C CYS A 295 -6.90 6.86 27.00
N ASP A 296 -7.34 7.65 27.99
CA ASP A 296 -6.99 7.49 29.40
C ASP A 296 -7.75 6.37 30.13
N GLN A 297 -8.75 5.75 29.49
CA GLN A 297 -9.42 4.59 30.08
C GLN A 297 -8.44 3.46 30.35
N ASN A 298 -8.58 2.82 31.50
CA ASN A 298 -7.81 1.62 31.78
C ASN A 298 -8.42 0.41 31.07
N VAL A 299 -7.59 -0.40 30.47
CA VAL A 299 -7.92 -1.70 29.92
C VAL A 299 -7.19 -2.78 30.70
N THR A 300 -7.88 -3.88 30.99
CA THR A 300 -7.31 -5.01 31.72
C THR A 300 -6.52 -5.89 30.77
N LEU A 301 -5.32 -6.30 31.17
CA LEU A 301 -4.42 -7.15 30.39
C LEU A 301 -4.77 -8.64 30.54
N ALA A 302 -4.05 -9.48 29.79
CA ALA A 302 -4.28 -10.92 29.73
C ALA A 302 -4.10 -11.67 31.06
N ASP A 303 -3.33 -11.09 31.99
CA ASP A 303 -3.15 -11.62 33.35
C ASP A 303 -4.39 -11.40 34.26
N ASN A 304 -5.40 -10.68 33.77
CA ASN A 304 -6.64 -10.33 34.45
C ASN A 304 -6.44 -9.56 35.78
N SER A 305 -5.27 -9.05 36.03
CA SER A 305 -4.90 -8.33 37.26
C SER A 305 -4.27 -6.97 36.97
N THR A 306 -3.47 -6.89 35.90
CA THR A 306 -2.79 -5.67 35.52
C THR A 306 -3.65 -4.84 34.58
N THR A 307 -3.58 -3.53 34.70
CA THR A 307 -4.25 -2.59 33.78
C THR A 307 -3.26 -1.64 33.16
N GLU A 308 -3.54 -1.21 31.92
CA GLU A 308 -2.81 -0.13 31.25
C GLU A 308 -3.78 0.88 30.64
N LYS A 309 -3.30 2.08 30.33
CA LYS A 309 -4.08 3.05 29.57
C LYS A 309 -4.44 2.47 28.19
N ARG A 310 -5.66 2.75 27.73
CA ARG A 310 -6.16 2.23 26.46
C ARG A 310 -5.22 2.56 25.32
N TYR A 311 -4.81 3.83 25.19
CA TYR A 311 -3.91 4.29 24.15
C TYR A 311 -2.86 5.24 24.68
N ARG A 312 -1.64 5.11 24.20
CA ARG A 312 -0.49 5.98 24.44
C ARG A 312 0.25 6.24 23.14
N ALA A 313 0.84 7.41 23.02
CA ALA A 313 1.69 7.77 21.90
C ALA A 313 3.06 8.22 22.39
N ASN A 314 4.09 7.46 22.02
CA ASN A 314 5.47 7.69 22.42
C ASN A 314 6.37 7.53 21.18
N GLY A 315 7.01 8.59 20.74
CA GLY A 315 7.83 8.54 19.56
C GLY A 315 8.31 9.92 19.12
N PHE A 316 8.93 9.98 17.97
CA PHE A 316 9.40 11.23 17.40
C PHE A 316 9.18 11.28 15.89
N THR A 317 9.22 12.49 15.37
CA THR A 317 9.15 12.77 13.94
C THR A 317 10.13 13.89 13.58
N ASN A 318 10.43 14.06 12.33
CA ASN A 318 11.25 15.14 11.84
C ASN A 318 10.38 16.32 11.39
N MET A 319 10.83 17.54 11.64
CA MET A 319 10.13 18.77 11.20
C MET A 319 10.00 18.90 9.67
N SER A 320 10.76 18.11 8.91
CA SER A 320 10.67 18.02 7.45
C SER A 320 9.69 16.96 6.95
N ALA A 321 9.13 16.14 7.84
CA ALA A 321 8.18 15.10 7.48
C ALA A 321 6.88 15.72 6.94
N SER A 322 6.18 14.99 6.06
CA SER A 322 4.89 15.44 5.54
C SER A 322 3.86 15.47 6.67
N GLY A 323 3.05 16.55 6.72
CA GLY A 323 2.00 16.67 7.75
C GLY A 323 1.02 15.50 7.76
N GLU A 324 0.70 14.99 6.58
CA GLU A 324 -0.14 13.80 6.40
C GLU A 324 0.49 12.55 7.04
N GLY A 325 1.75 12.26 6.72
CA GLY A 325 2.45 11.08 7.25
C GLY A 325 2.63 11.12 8.77
N VAL A 326 2.86 12.30 9.34
CA VAL A 326 2.95 12.46 10.81
C VAL A 326 1.60 12.23 11.46
N LEU A 327 0.51 12.80 10.91
CA LEU A 327 -0.84 12.55 11.42
C LEU A 327 -1.22 11.08 11.31
N GLU A 328 -0.95 10.44 10.19
CA GLU A 328 -1.20 9.02 9.97
C GLU A 328 -0.50 8.17 11.04
N ALA A 329 0.79 8.46 11.29
CA ALA A 329 1.57 7.78 12.30
C ALA A 329 1.01 8.00 13.73
N LEU A 330 0.59 9.22 14.07
CA LEU A 330 -0.01 9.54 15.36
C LEU A 330 -1.37 8.88 15.54
N ILE A 331 -2.23 8.95 14.53
CA ILE A 331 -3.58 8.34 14.52
C ILE A 331 -3.49 6.82 14.68
N SER A 332 -2.47 6.18 14.09
CA SER A 332 -2.27 4.73 14.20
C SER A 332 -2.11 4.28 15.65
N SER A 333 -1.58 5.14 16.56
CA SER A 333 -1.37 4.82 17.96
C SER A 333 -2.66 4.72 18.79
N CYS A 334 -3.80 5.19 18.26
CA CYS A 334 -5.08 5.15 18.95
C CYS A 334 -6.21 4.52 18.12
N ALA A 335 -5.89 3.83 17.01
CA ALA A 335 -6.86 3.32 16.03
C ALA A 335 -7.88 4.40 15.64
N GLY A 336 -7.42 5.64 15.53
CA GLY A 336 -8.25 6.83 15.41
C GLY A 336 -8.60 7.20 13.97
N SER A 337 -9.39 8.27 13.88
CA SER A 337 -9.71 8.92 12.60
C SER A 337 -9.94 10.41 12.86
N ILE A 338 -9.48 11.25 11.96
CA ILE A 338 -9.73 12.69 11.98
C ILE A 338 -10.75 13.04 10.92
N THR A 339 -11.74 13.85 11.28
CA THR A 339 -12.69 14.45 10.35
C THR A 339 -12.65 15.97 10.47
N TYR A 340 -13.05 16.65 9.42
CA TYR A 340 -13.23 18.11 9.44
C TYR A 340 -14.67 18.43 9.11
N THR A 341 -15.44 18.76 10.13
CA THR A 341 -16.88 19.05 10.01
C THR A 341 -17.20 20.37 10.68
N ASN A 342 -18.12 21.13 10.09
CA ASN A 342 -18.54 22.43 10.63
C ASN A 342 -17.39 23.41 10.91
N GLY A 343 -16.32 23.35 10.08
CA GLY A 343 -15.15 24.21 10.25
C GLY A 343 -14.19 23.76 11.36
N LYS A 344 -14.38 22.58 11.93
CA LYS A 344 -13.55 22.07 13.03
C LYS A 344 -12.97 20.70 12.75
N PHE A 345 -11.75 20.48 13.23
CA PHE A 345 -11.14 19.17 13.32
C PHE A 345 -11.78 18.39 14.47
N ASN A 346 -12.18 17.17 14.19
CA ASN A 346 -12.72 16.21 15.16
C ASN A 346 -11.83 14.98 15.18
N LEU A 347 -11.64 14.40 16.35
CA LEU A 347 -10.88 13.18 16.54
C LEU A 347 -11.77 12.08 17.13
N PHE A 348 -11.88 10.99 16.40
CA PHE A 348 -12.51 9.76 16.88
C PHE A 348 -11.41 8.73 17.14
N VAL A 349 -11.33 8.23 18.36
CA VAL A 349 -10.38 7.17 18.76
C VAL A 349 -11.06 5.81 18.75
N GLY A 350 -10.28 4.76 18.62
CA GLY A 350 -10.77 3.38 18.51
C GLY A 350 -11.51 2.90 19.76
N ALA A 351 -12.80 3.13 19.80
CA ALA A 351 -13.69 2.66 20.86
C ALA A 351 -15.09 2.44 20.30
N ALA A 352 -15.82 1.51 20.93
CA ALA A 352 -17.23 1.32 20.62
C ALA A 352 -18.02 2.57 20.96
N GLN A 353 -18.89 2.99 20.05
CA GLN A 353 -19.75 4.14 20.23
C GLN A 353 -21.21 3.70 20.39
N THR A 354 -22.00 4.55 21.04
CA THR A 354 -23.45 4.43 21.02
C THR A 354 -23.98 5.00 19.72
N ALA A 355 -24.90 4.30 19.05
CA ALA A 355 -25.50 4.81 17.85
C ALA A 355 -26.25 6.12 18.11
N SER A 356 -25.94 7.15 17.31
CA SER A 356 -26.53 8.49 17.43
C SER A 356 -27.99 8.51 16.99
N LEU A 357 -28.31 7.69 15.97
CA LEU A 357 -29.64 7.58 15.36
C LEU A 357 -29.93 6.14 14.94
N THR A 358 -31.20 5.85 14.74
CA THR A 358 -31.66 4.63 14.09
C THR A 358 -32.32 5.00 12.76
N ILE A 359 -31.95 4.30 11.71
CA ILE A 359 -32.57 4.37 10.37
C ILE A 359 -33.49 3.15 10.26
N THR A 360 -34.74 3.38 9.95
CA THR A 360 -35.77 2.35 9.78
C THR A 360 -36.28 2.31 8.34
N ASP A 361 -37.12 1.36 8.02
CA ASP A 361 -37.75 1.27 6.69
C ASP A 361 -38.57 2.53 6.36
N ASP A 362 -39.16 3.17 7.37
CA ASP A 362 -39.97 4.39 7.23
C ASP A 362 -39.14 5.65 6.93
N ASP A 363 -37.85 5.63 7.22
CA ASP A 363 -36.94 6.75 6.95
C ASP A 363 -36.38 6.72 5.53
N LEU A 364 -36.60 5.67 4.77
CA LEU A 364 -36.00 5.48 3.46
C LEU A 364 -36.80 6.19 2.37
N LEU A 365 -36.17 7.13 1.68
CA LEU A 365 -36.74 7.82 0.53
C LEU A 365 -36.50 7.09 -0.81
N GLU A 366 -35.59 6.12 -0.81
CA GLU A 366 -35.30 5.24 -1.95
C GLU A 366 -34.85 3.85 -1.47
N ALA A 367 -34.74 2.91 -2.38
CA ALA A 367 -34.20 1.59 -2.06
C ALA A 367 -32.75 1.66 -1.60
N ILE A 368 -32.40 0.90 -0.56
CA ILE A 368 -31.01 0.80 -0.08
C ILE A 368 -30.14 0.19 -1.17
N THR A 369 -29.02 0.84 -1.47
CA THR A 369 -27.95 0.23 -2.25
C THR A 369 -26.96 -0.45 -1.31
N VAL A 370 -26.79 -1.76 -1.45
CA VAL A 370 -25.83 -2.55 -0.68
C VAL A 370 -24.60 -2.80 -1.54
N THR A 371 -23.45 -2.47 -1.01
CA THR A 371 -22.16 -2.77 -1.63
C THR A 371 -21.42 -3.78 -0.76
N THR A 372 -21.10 -4.92 -1.32
CA THR A 372 -20.23 -5.91 -0.69
C THR A 372 -18.90 -5.90 -1.44
N ASN A 373 -17.83 -5.57 -0.75
CA ASN A 373 -16.50 -5.58 -1.35
C ASN A 373 -15.85 -6.97 -1.22
N ASP A 374 -16.46 -7.97 -1.84
CA ASP A 374 -15.94 -9.34 -1.83
C ASP A 374 -14.81 -9.56 -2.83
N ARG A 375 -13.76 -8.76 -2.75
CA ARG A 375 -12.48 -9.17 -3.32
C ARG A 375 -11.78 -10.05 -2.30
N GLY A 376 -11.96 -11.36 -2.38
CA GLY A 376 -11.33 -12.33 -1.48
C GLY A 376 -9.79 -12.22 -1.42
N GLY A 377 -9.18 -11.43 -2.32
CA GLY A 377 -7.76 -11.06 -2.29
C GLY A 377 -7.40 -10.09 -1.17
N ASP A 378 -8.33 -9.23 -0.77
CA ASP A 378 -8.09 -8.12 0.16
C ASP A 378 -8.53 -8.42 1.61
N LEU A 379 -9.02 -9.61 1.89
CA LEU A 379 -9.42 -10.04 3.21
C LEU A 379 -8.29 -10.81 3.91
N TYR A 380 -7.89 -10.32 5.06
CA TYR A 380 -6.86 -10.95 5.90
C TYR A 380 -7.50 -11.76 7.03
N ASN A 381 -6.83 -12.78 7.53
CA ASN A 381 -7.25 -13.63 8.63
C ASN A 381 -6.19 -13.76 9.74
N ALA A 382 -5.04 -13.15 9.52
CA ALA A 382 -3.97 -13.01 10.49
C ALA A 382 -3.41 -11.60 10.45
N VAL A 383 -2.83 -11.13 11.56
CA VAL A 383 -2.19 -9.82 11.64
C VAL A 383 -0.90 -9.89 12.44
N LYS A 384 0.05 -9.08 12.05
CA LYS A 384 1.30 -8.81 12.76
C LYS A 384 1.55 -7.31 12.75
N ALA A 385 1.95 -6.76 13.89
CA ALA A 385 2.37 -5.36 13.96
C ALA A 385 3.87 -5.26 14.23
N VAL A 386 4.47 -4.21 13.66
CA VAL A 386 5.80 -3.73 14.03
C VAL A 386 5.62 -2.51 14.91
N TYR A 387 6.21 -2.52 16.09
CA TYR A 387 6.14 -1.44 17.07
C TYR A 387 7.53 -1.13 17.64
N VAL A 388 7.64 -0.09 18.44
CA VAL A 388 8.89 0.29 19.13
C VAL A 388 8.88 -0.28 20.54
N ASP A 389 9.72 -1.28 20.83
CA ASP A 389 9.71 -1.93 22.14
C ASP A 389 10.50 -1.13 23.19
N SER A 390 9.77 -0.49 24.11
CA SER A 390 10.39 0.28 25.21
C SER A 390 11.22 -0.59 26.17
N THR A 391 10.93 -1.88 26.25
CA THR A 391 11.67 -2.83 27.11
C THR A 391 12.95 -3.31 26.44
N ASN A 392 12.97 -3.30 25.10
CA ASN A 392 14.14 -3.68 24.30
C ASN A 392 14.81 -2.43 23.69
N SER A 393 15.14 -1.48 24.54
CA SER A 393 15.91 -0.26 24.15
C SER A 393 15.26 0.54 23.04
N TYR A 394 13.94 0.51 22.94
CA TYR A 394 13.18 1.17 21.87
C TYR A 394 13.54 0.67 20.46
N GLN A 395 14.00 -0.57 20.35
CA GLN A 395 14.22 -1.19 19.04
C GLN A 395 12.88 -1.59 18.39
N PRO A 396 12.77 -1.56 17.06
CA PRO A 396 11.63 -2.13 16.38
C PRO A 396 11.49 -3.62 16.75
N ALA A 397 10.29 -4.01 17.11
CA ALA A 397 9.96 -5.39 17.46
C ALA A 397 8.65 -5.79 16.79
N ASP A 398 8.54 -7.07 16.51
CA ASP A 398 7.35 -7.66 15.93
C ASP A 398 6.43 -8.18 17.04
N THR A 399 5.14 -7.95 16.91
CA THR A 399 4.17 -8.69 17.74
C THR A 399 4.08 -10.13 17.26
N PRO A 400 3.72 -11.08 18.15
CA PRO A 400 3.30 -12.40 17.72
C PRO A 400 2.20 -12.30 16.65
N ILE A 401 2.19 -13.24 15.72
CA ILE A 401 1.13 -13.29 14.70
C ILE A 401 -0.18 -13.68 15.39
N ASP A 402 -1.14 -12.78 15.36
CA ASP A 402 -2.51 -13.08 15.82
C ASP A 402 -3.34 -13.58 14.63
N THR A 403 -3.77 -14.83 14.71
CA THR A 403 -4.58 -15.49 13.69
C THR A 403 -6.01 -15.66 14.21
N ASN A 404 -6.97 -15.12 13.50
CA ASN A 404 -8.39 -15.35 13.80
C ASN A 404 -8.82 -16.69 13.20
N SER A 405 -9.05 -17.67 14.06
CA SER A 405 -9.39 -19.04 13.65
C SER A 405 -10.71 -19.12 12.87
N THR A 406 -11.70 -18.31 13.22
CA THR A 406 -12.99 -18.24 12.52
C THR A 406 -12.80 -17.72 11.10
N TYR A 407 -12.06 -16.63 10.93
CA TYR A 407 -11.79 -16.08 9.60
C TYR A 407 -10.96 -17.05 8.76
N LEU A 408 -9.95 -17.65 9.36
CA LEU A 408 -9.10 -18.63 8.67
C LEU A 408 -9.93 -19.85 8.23
N SER A 409 -10.82 -20.35 9.09
CA SER A 409 -11.74 -21.44 8.74
C SER A 409 -12.69 -21.07 7.61
N ASN A 410 -13.26 -19.87 7.65
CA ASN A 410 -14.18 -19.40 6.61
C ASN A 410 -13.49 -19.15 5.26
N ASP A 411 -12.23 -18.73 5.29
CA ASP A 411 -11.43 -18.47 4.09
C ASP A 411 -10.85 -19.75 3.47
N THR A 412 -10.88 -20.86 4.21
CA THR A 412 -10.29 -22.13 3.77
C THR A 412 -11.36 -22.99 3.10
N PRO A 413 -11.19 -23.39 1.83
CA PRO A 413 -12.11 -24.30 1.18
C PRO A 413 -12.20 -25.65 1.91
N THR A 414 -13.36 -26.27 1.84
CA THR A 414 -13.59 -27.56 2.49
C THR A 414 -12.62 -28.62 1.97
N GLY A 415 -11.91 -29.26 2.86
CA GLY A 415 -10.92 -30.31 2.54
C GLY A 415 -9.49 -29.82 2.34
N GLU A 416 -9.26 -28.50 2.40
CA GLU A 416 -7.93 -27.90 2.29
C GLU A 416 -7.29 -27.65 3.66
N SER A 417 -5.94 -27.52 3.66
CA SER A 417 -5.21 -27.16 4.88
C SER A 417 -5.26 -25.67 5.15
N GLN A 418 -5.68 -25.27 6.33
CA GLN A 418 -5.74 -23.87 6.78
C GLN A 418 -4.37 -23.16 6.68
N ALA A 419 -3.27 -23.88 6.81
CA ALA A 419 -1.93 -23.29 6.71
C ALA A 419 -1.67 -22.64 5.35
N ASN A 420 -2.31 -23.15 4.28
CA ASN A 420 -2.14 -22.63 2.92
C ASN A 420 -2.98 -21.35 2.65
N TYR A 421 -3.93 -21.05 3.52
CA TYR A 421 -4.87 -19.95 3.35
C TYR A 421 -4.69 -18.83 4.34
N ARG A 422 -3.61 -18.86 5.14
CA ARG A 422 -3.27 -17.77 6.04
C ARG A 422 -2.83 -16.54 5.24
N LYS A 423 -3.62 -15.47 5.33
CA LYS A 423 -3.34 -14.16 4.75
C LYS A 423 -3.04 -13.18 5.88
N GLN A 424 -1.81 -12.70 5.93
CA GLN A 424 -1.32 -11.87 7.02
C GLN A 424 -1.33 -10.39 6.63
N LEU A 425 -1.96 -9.58 7.47
CA LEU A 425 -1.84 -8.13 7.44
C LEU A 425 -0.60 -7.72 8.26
N GLU A 426 0.23 -6.86 7.70
CA GLU A 426 1.33 -6.23 8.43
C GLU A 426 1.01 -4.75 8.64
N THR A 427 1.12 -4.30 9.88
CA THR A 427 0.90 -2.90 10.26
C THR A 427 2.10 -2.34 11.01
N GLN A 428 2.37 -1.05 10.80
CA GLN A 428 3.47 -0.34 11.47
C GLN A 428 2.90 0.67 12.46
N LEU A 429 3.42 0.64 13.68
CA LEU A 429 2.97 1.44 14.80
C LEU A 429 4.13 2.25 15.42
N PRO A 430 4.64 3.28 14.73
CA PRO A 430 5.87 3.97 15.13
C PRO A 430 5.75 4.76 16.43
N PHE A 431 4.55 5.12 16.87
CA PHE A 431 4.29 5.80 18.15
C PHE A 431 3.78 4.88 19.27
N THR A 432 3.78 3.57 19.04
CA THR A 432 3.38 2.58 20.04
C THR A 432 4.61 1.91 20.64
N THR A 433 4.69 1.88 21.99
CA THR A 433 5.89 1.40 22.68
C THR A 433 5.65 0.19 23.58
N THR A 434 4.43 -0.34 23.64
CA THR A 434 4.09 -1.53 24.42
C THR A 434 3.53 -2.63 23.52
N HIS A 435 3.96 -3.87 23.74
CA HIS A 435 3.51 -5.01 22.94
C HIS A 435 2.01 -5.29 23.07
N THR A 436 1.45 -5.09 24.28
CA THR A 436 0.04 -5.30 24.57
C THR A 436 -0.85 -4.36 23.76
N MET A 437 -0.50 -3.06 23.76
CA MET A 437 -1.22 -2.08 22.96
C MET A 437 -1.05 -2.34 21.45
N ALA A 438 0.15 -2.72 21.00
CA ALA A 438 0.41 -3.04 19.60
C ALA A 438 -0.46 -4.21 19.11
N GLN A 439 -0.59 -5.27 19.92
CA GLN A 439 -1.46 -6.41 19.62
C GLN A 439 -2.94 -6.00 19.56
N ARG A 440 -3.41 -5.15 20.50
CA ARG A 440 -4.79 -4.65 20.48
C ARG A 440 -5.08 -3.82 19.23
N LEU A 441 -4.17 -2.92 18.85
CA LEU A 441 -4.31 -2.09 17.65
C LEU A 441 -4.34 -2.96 16.39
N ALA A 442 -3.43 -3.94 16.29
CA ALA A 442 -3.37 -4.87 15.17
C ALA A 442 -4.65 -5.69 15.05
N ARG A 443 -5.14 -6.24 16.16
CA ARG A 443 -6.35 -7.04 16.21
C ARG A 443 -7.59 -6.22 15.82
N ALA A 444 -7.72 -4.99 16.35
CA ALA A 444 -8.82 -4.11 15.98
C ALA A 444 -8.82 -3.83 14.47
N GLN A 445 -7.66 -3.66 13.88
CA GLN A 445 -7.51 -3.46 12.44
C GLN A 445 -7.89 -4.70 11.64
N LEU A 446 -7.46 -5.90 12.09
CA LEU A 446 -7.84 -7.17 11.47
C LEU A 446 -9.35 -7.38 11.48
N ILE A 447 -10.02 -7.10 12.61
CA ILE A 447 -11.46 -7.29 12.74
C ILE A 447 -12.22 -6.25 11.92
N ASN A 448 -11.82 -4.97 11.98
CA ASN A 448 -12.51 -3.88 11.28
C ASN A 448 -12.57 -4.05 9.75
N GLN A 449 -11.55 -4.66 9.14
CA GLN A 449 -11.57 -4.89 7.70
C GLN A 449 -12.59 -5.99 7.27
N ARG A 450 -13.01 -6.84 8.21
CA ARG A 450 -14.02 -7.88 7.92
C ARG A 450 -15.44 -7.33 7.93
N PHE A 451 -15.68 -6.16 8.52
CA PHE A 451 -16.90 -5.42 8.40
C PHE A 451 -16.88 -4.60 7.11
N ASN A 452 -17.16 -5.24 5.98
CA ASN A 452 -16.96 -4.67 4.65
C ASN A 452 -18.27 -4.35 3.91
N THR A 453 -19.43 -4.58 4.52
CA THR A 453 -20.72 -4.21 3.94
C THR A 453 -20.85 -2.68 3.94
N GLY A 454 -21.03 -2.12 2.76
CA GLY A 454 -21.37 -0.72 2.57
C GLY A 454 -22.85 -0.55 2.26
N LEU A 455 -23.45 0.52 2.77
CA LEU A 455 -24.79 0.94 2.40
C LEU A 455 -24.79 2.36 1.86
N SER A 456 -25.57 2.61 0.82
CA SER A 456 -25.97 3.95 0.43
C SER A 456 -27.46 4.09 0.64
N VAL A 457 -27.87 5.04 1.47
CA VAL A 457 -29.27 5.27 1.81
C VAL A 457 -29.62 6.75 1.63
N LEU A 458 -30.78 7.01 1.11
CA LEU A 458 -31.37 8.33 1.02
C LEU A 458 -32.43 8.50 2.11
N VAL A 459 -32.23 9.46 2.98
CA VAL A 459 -33.04 9.70 4.19
C VAL A 459 -33.47 11.16 4.27
N PRO A 460 -34.50 11.50 5.06
CA PRO A 460 -34.93 12.88 5.26
C PRO A 460 -33.84 13.79 5.80
N LEU A 461 -33.96 15.09 5.57
CA LEU A 461 -33.01 16.12 5.94
C LEU A 461 -32.69 16.13 7.46
N GLY A 462 -33.57 15.58 8.33
CA GLY A 462 -33.32 15.43 9.76
C GLY A 462 -32.05 14.65 10.12
N PHE A 463 -31.56 13.82 9.22
CA PHE A 463 -30.31 13.06 9.36
C PHE A 463 -29.05 13.87 9.04
N LEU A 464 -29.15 15.10 8.56
CA LEU A 464 -28.02 15.99 8.30
C LEU A 464 -27.20 16.32 9.56
N ARG A 465 -27.76 16.09 10.74
CA ARG A 465 -27.03 16.22 12.03
C ARG A 465 -25.97 15.17 12.27
N LEU A 466 -25.96 14.10 11.46
CA LEU A 466 -24.92 13.10 11.50
C LEU A 466 -23.63 13.66 10.88
N GLN A 467 -22.52 13.22 11.42
CA GLN A 467 -21.20 13.52 10.88
C GLN A 467 -20.45 12.22 10.54
N PRO A 468 -19.46 12.26 9.65
CA PRO A 468 -18.58 11.12 9.42
C PRO A 468 -18.01 10.60 10.74
N LYS A 469 -17.96 9.26 10.88
CA LYS A 469 -17.59 8.51 12.08
C LYS A 469 -18.66 8.35 13.15
N ASP A 470 -19.81 9.00 13.07
CA ASP A 470 -20.94 8.65 13.94
C ASP A 470 -21.43 7.22 13.65
N TRP A 471 -21.88 6.54 14.68
CA TRP A 471 -22.53 5.24 14.51
C TRP A 471 -24.04 5.41 14.44
N VAL A 472 -24.65 4.63 13.56
CA VAL A 472 -26.11 4.54 13.40
C VAL A 472 -26.55 3.09 13.46
N ASN A 473 -27.74 2.85 13.95
CA ASN A 473 -28.40 1.56 13.82
C ASN A 473 -29.21 1.57 12.52
N VAL A 474 -29.19 0.47 11.80
CA VAL A 474 -30.08 0.25 10.64
C VAL A 474 -30.97 -0.93 10.93
N THR A 475 -32.27 -0.70 10.87
CA THR A 475 -33.30 -1.75 10.95
C THR A 475 -34.01 -1.80 9.61
N ASN A 476 -33.87 -2.91 8.90
CA ASN A 476 -34.50 -3.09 7.60
C ASN A 476 -35.01 -4.52 7.45
N THR A 477 -36.28 -4.63 7.22
CA THR A 477 -36.99 -5.93 7.17
C THR A 477 -36.50 -6.77 5.99
N ARG A 478 -36.29 -6.17 4.83
CA ARG A 478 -35.88 -6.89 3.61
C ARG A 478 -34.46 -7.46 3.71
N LEU A 479 -33.56 -6.75 4.37
CA LEU A 479 -32.16 -7.17 4.57
C LEU A 479 -32.02 -8.01 5.85
N SER A 480 -33.10 -8.21 6.61
CA SER A 480 -33.06 -8.87 7.93
C SER A 480 -32.12 -8.18 8.92
N TYR A 481 -32.00 -6.85 8.83
CA TYR A 481 -31.21 -6.08 9.78
C TYR A 481 -32.09 -5.68 10.98
N SER A 482 -31.65 -6.02 12.16
CA SER A 482 -32.26 -5.63 13.43
C SER A 482 -31.28 -4.79 14.23
N ALA A 483 -31.42 -3.49 14.17
CA ALA A 483 -30.50 -2.53 14.80
C ALA A 483 -29.01 -2.82 14.48
N LYS A 484 -28.73 -3.26 13.25
CA LYS A 484 -27.37 -3.53 12.79
C LYS A 484 -26.58 -2.22 12.75
N LYS A 485 -25.38 -2.23 13.30
CA LYS A 485 -24.57 -1.02 13.44
C LYS A 485 -23.79 -0.71 12.17
N PHE A 486 -23.83 0.57 11.83
CA PHE A 486 -23.04 1.13 10.74
C PHE A 486 -22.35 2.41 11.17
N GLU A 487 -21.18 2.66 10.65
CA GLU A 487 -20.44 3.91 10.76
C GLU A 487 -20.76 4.80 9.56
N VAL A 488 -21.07 6.04 9.79
CA VAL A 488 -21.26 7.05 8.75
C VAL A 488 -19.92 7.38 8.12
N VAL A 489 -19.78 7.10 6.84
CA VAL A 489 -18.58 7.43 6.05
C VAL A 489 -18.71 8.83 5.45
N ASN A 490 -19.88 9.13 4.89
CA ASN A 490 -20.14 10.40 4.23
C ASN A 490 -21.62 10.80 4.36
N VAL A 491 -21.85 12.10 4.44
CA VAL A 491 -23.17 12.73 4.45
C VAL A 491 -23.22 13.77 3.34
N THR A 492 -24.09 13.59 2.37
CA THR A 492 -24.30 14.57 1.30
C THR A 492 -25.75 15.01 1.25
N MET A 493 -25.96 16.30 1.07
CA MET A 493 -27.29 16.85 0.86
C MET A 493 -27.58 16.84 -0.64
N GLU A 494 -28.73 16.32 -1.03
CA GLU A 494 -29.17 16.31 -2.41
C GLU A 494 -30.67 16.66 -2.52
N ALA A 495 -31.06 17.19 -3.67
CA ALA A 495 -32.46 17.43 -4.00
C ALA A 495 -33.03 16.18 -4.68
N THR A 496 -34.15 15.71 -4.21
CA THR A 496 -34.92 14.60 -4.81
C THR A 496 -36.39 15.00 -4.96
N THR A 497 -37.17 14.13 -5.53
CA THR A 497 -38.64 14.33 -5.63
C THR A 497 -39.34 13.23 -4.86
N GLN A 498 -40.30 13.62 -4.02
CA GLN A 498 -41.23 12.72 -3.38
C GLN A 498 -42.65 13.15 -3.77
N ASP A 499 -43.43 12.23 -4.33
CA ASP A 499 -44.78 12.49 -4.82
C ASP A 499 -44.84 13.76 -5.71
N GLU A 500 -43.92 13.85 -6.69
CA GLU A 500 -43.75 15.01 -7.61
C GLU A 500 -43.32 16.31 -6.93
N THR A 501 -43.16 16.33 -5.62
CA THR A 501 -42.72 17.52 -4.85
C THR A 501 -41.20 17.49 -4.67
N PRO A 502 -40.45 18.52 -5.04
CA PRO A 502 -39.04 18.63 -4.76
C PRO A 502 -38.79 18.71 -3.24
N ILE A 503 -38.00 17.83 -2.72
CA ILE A 503 -37.56 17.83 -1.31
C ILE A 503 -36.05 17.78 -1.22
N MET A 504 -35.54 18.30 -0.11
CA MET A 504 -34.13 18.13 0.25
C MET A 504 -33.97 16.88 1.12
N ALA A 505 -33.02 16.07 0.77
CA ALA A 505 -32.73 14.80 1.44
C ALA A 505 -31.23 14.67 1.76
N CYS A 506 -30.90 13.73 2.58
CA CYS A 506 -29.53 13.38 2.89
C CYS A 506 -29.20 12.01 2.31
N ARG A 507 -28.16 11.92 1.53
CA ARG A 507 -27.57 10.63 1.16
C ARG A 507 -26.47 10.30 2.15
N LEU A 508 -26.64 9.17 2.81
CA LEU A 508 -25.65 8.62 3.73
C LEU A 508 -24.91 7.47 3.06
N THR A 509 -23.60 7.53 3.12
CA THR A 509 -22.75 6.37 2.84
C THR A 509 -22.33 5.78 4.17
N LEU A 510 -22.66 4.53 4.36
CA LEU A 510 -22.50 3.81 5.63
C LEU A 510 -21.58 2.61 5.42
N LYS A 511 -20.72 2.32 6.40
CA LYS A 511 -19.90 1.12 6.47
C LYS A 511 -20.31 0.31 7.69
N GLU A 512 -20.45 -0.99 7.52
CA GLU A 512 -20.72 -1.89 8.63
C GLU A 512 -19.67 -1.76 9.74
N THR A 513 -20.11 -1.76 10.98
CA THR A 513 -19.24 -1.70 12.17
C THR A 513 -19.86 -2.47 13.34
N ASP A 514 -19.06 -2.78 14.33
CA ASP A 514 -19.55 -3.43 15.55
C ASP A 514 -18.63 -3.16 16.74
N ALA A 515 -19.18 -3.25 17.95
CA ALA A 515 -18.43 -3.09 19.18
C ALA A 515 -17.34 -4.15 19.39
N SER A 516 -17.49 -5.32 18.78
CA SER A 516 -16.52 -6.42 18.83
C SER A 516 -15.16 -6.05 18.24
N ILE A 517 -15.08 -5.05 17.36
CA ILE A 517 -13.83 -4.52 16.82
C ILE A 517 -12.89 -4.07 17.96
N TYR A 518 -13.47 -3.52 19.03
CA TYR A 518 -12.74 -2.95 20.17
C TYR A 518 -12.88 -3.79 21.45
N SER A 519 -13.46 -4.98 21.35
CA SER A 519 -13.56 -5.89 22.49
C SER A 519 -12.31 -6.77 22.57
N TYR A 520 -11.73 -6.84 23.75
CA TYR A 520 -10.49 -7.57 23.99
C TYR A 520 -10.78 -8.80 24.84
N ALA A 521 -10.38 -9.98 24.33
CA ALA A 521 -10.41 -11.20 25.12
C ALA A 521 -9.09 -11.32 25.89
N TYR A 522 -9.17 -11.59 27.18
CA TYR A 522 -8.02 -11.69 28.07
C TYR A 522 -6.93 -12.66 27.60
N ASN A 523 -7.33 -13.74 26.94
CA ASN A 523 -6.41 -14.80 26.50
C ASN A 523 -5.81 -14.53 25.11
N ALA A 524 -6.08 -13.37 24.50
CA ALA A 524 -5.63 -13.06 23.15
C ALA A 524 -4.20 -12.51 23.09
N TYR A 525 -3.67 -12.00 24.21
CA TYR A 525 -2.39 -11.30 24.22
C TYR A 525 -1.29 -12.20 24.79
N THR A 526 -0.39 -12.59 23.95
CA THR A 526 0.82 -13.32 24.34
C THR A 526 1.97 -12.33 24.54
N THR A 527 2.82 -12.58 25.51
CA THR A 527 4.08 -11.85 25.63
C THR A 527 4.88 -12.12 24.35
N PRO A 528 5.42 -11.10 23.66
CA PRO A 528 6.33 -11.33 22.57
C PRO A 528 7.47 -12.22 23.06
N VAL A 529 7.84 -13.20 22.28
CA VAL A 529 9.09 -13.89 22.54
C VAL A 529 10.16 -12.82 22.48
N SER A 530 10.80 -12.53 23.60
CA SER A 530 11.87 -11.54 23.69
C SER A 530 12.96 -11.93 22.69
N THR A 531 12.99 -11.25 21.55
CA THR A 531 14.07 -11.41 20.58
C THR A 531 15.34 -10.69 21.02
N GLY A 532 15.32 -10.06 22.20
CA GLY A 532 16.35 -9.16 22.66
C GLY A 532 17.07 -9.49 23.95
N THR A 533 16.66 -10.50 24.71
CA THR A 533 17.56 -11.03 25.70
C THR A 533 18.48 -11.99 24.99
N ASN A 534 19.79 -11.67 24.97
CA ASN A 534 20.86 -12.58 24.63
C ASN A 534 20.36 -14.01 24.55
N LEU A 535 20.01 -14.44 23.33
CA LEU A 535 20.03 -15.85 23.04
C LEU A 535 21.47 -16.26 23.38
N THR A 536 21.66 -16.59 24.65
CA THR A 536 22.84 -17.36 25.02
C THR A 536 22.84 -18.49 24.02
N THR A 537 23.86 -18.54 23.20
CA THR A 537 24.10 -19.49 22.13
C THR A 537 24.13 -20.92 22.70
N GLY A 538 23.14 -21.30 23.52
CA GLY A 538 23.19 -22.55 24.24
C GLY A 538 21.92 -23.37 24.28
N ASP A 539 20.74 -22.77 24.29
CA ASP A 539 19.56 -23.53 24.74
C ASP A 539 18.32 -23.50 23.83
N TYR A 540 18.45 -23.07 22.56
CA TYR A 540 17.35 -23.27 21.60
C TYR A 540 17.52 -24.66 20.95
N THR A 541 17.15 -25.70 21.62
CA THR A 541 16.94 -27.03 21.01
C THR A 541 15.65 -26.98 20.21
N ILE A 542 15.74 -26.54 18.96
CA ILE A 542 14.64 -26.72 18.04
C ILE A 542 14.56 -28.20 17.70
N ALA A 543 13.39 -28.77 17.93
CA ALA A 543 13.12 -30.11 17.50
C ALA A 543 13.43 -30.28 16.01
N ALA A 544 14.13 -31.29 15.65
CA ALA A 544 14.41 -31.61 14.26
C ALA A 544 13.13 -31.80 13.46
N PRO A 545 13.16 -31.60 12.14
CA PRO A 545 12.06 -32.00 11.26
C PRO A 545 11.69 -33.47 11.53
N THR A 546 10.42 -33.81 11.33
CA THR A 546 9.91 -35.17 11.52
C THR A 546 9.55 -35.83 10.20
N SER A 547 9.28 -37.13 10.20
CA SER A 547 8.83 -37.89 9.03
C SER A 547 9.75 -37.72 7.82
N LEU A 548 11.07 -37.65 8.05
CA LEU A 548 12.04 -37.59 6.95
C LEU A 548 11.90 -38.84 6.08
N ALA A 549 11.77 -38.64 4.80
CA ALA A 549 11.72 -39.69 3.79
C ALA A 549 12.58 -39.32 2.59
N VAL A 550 13.16 -40.31 1.95
CA VAL A 550 13.85 -40.16 0.66
C VAL A 550 13.32 -41.19 -0.32
N ALA A 551 13.03 -40.72 -1.53
CA ALA A 551 12.53 -41.58 -2.60
C ALA A 551 13.23 -41.28 -3.94
N SER A 552 13.22 -42.26 -4.83
CA SER A 552 13.73 -42.09 -6.17
C SER A 552 12.91 -41.09 -6.96
N ALA A 553 13.56 -40.25 -7.73
CA ALA A 553 12.95 -39.29 -8.64
C ALA A 553 13.71 -39.27 -9.96
N ASN A 554 13.08 -38.72 -10.99
CA ASN A 554 13.75 -38.43 -12.27
C ASN A 554 13.72 -36.93 -12.55
N THR A 555 14.81 -36.38 -13.00
CA THR A 555 14.87 -35.03 -13.59
C THR A 555 15.12 -35.15 -15.09
N VAL A 556 14.46 -34.32 -15.88
CA VAL A 556 14.68 -34.26 -17.32
C VAL A 556 15.63 -33.09 -17.58
N GLU A 557 16.78 -33.43 -18.15
CA GLU A 557 17.75 -32.44 -18.58
C GLU A 557 17.90 -32.59 -20.10
N GLY A 558 17.29 -31.68 -20.84
CA GLY A 558 17.14 -31.83 -22.29
C GLY A 558 16.25 -33.02 -22.66
N VAL A 559 16.80 -34.01 -23.38
CA VAL A 559 16.09 -35.25 -23.76
C VAL A 559 16.47 -36.45 -22.89
N THR A 560 17.30 -36.25 -21.85
CA THR A 560 17.82 -37.36 -21.02
C THR A 560 17.18 -37.33 -19.63
N ASN A 561 16.60 -38.46 -19.22
CA ASN A 561 16.15 -38.66 -17.83
C ASN A 561 17.35 -38.98 -16.96
N LYS A 562 17.56 -38.18 -15.94
CA LYS A 562 18.58 -38.41 -14.90
C LYS A 562 17.92 -38.81 -13.58
N ALA A 563 18.49 -39.79 -12.92
CA ALA A 563 18.01 -40.18 -11.62
C ALA A 563 18.32 -39.09 -10.58
N SER A 564 17.35 -38.83 -9.71
CA SER A 564 17.43 -37.86 -8.62
C SER A 564 16.81 -38.46 -7.35
N ALA A 565 17.07 -37.85 -6.21
CA ALA A 565 16.39 -38.20 -4.96
C ALA A 565 15.48 -37.08 -4.50
N VAL A 566 14.23 -37.39 -4.22
CA VAL A 566 13.30 -36.47 -3.54
C VAL A 566 13.37 -36.73 -2.05
N VAL A 567 13.68 -35.69 -1.33
CA VAL A 567 13.68 -35.67 0.15
C VAL A 567 12.46 -34.93 0.61
N THR A 568 11.69 -35.54 1.52
CA THR A 568 10.50 -34.92 2.12
C THR A 568 10.54 -35.04 3.63
N TRP A 569 9.95 -34.11 4.32
CA TRP A 569 9.88 -34.10 5.79
C TRP A 569 8.66 -33.32 6.24
N THR A 570 8.38 -33.34 7.53
CA THR A 570 7.40 -32.47 8.17
C THR A 570 8.12 -31.39 8.94
N ASN A 571 7.82 -30.12 8.62
CA ASN A 571 8.39 -28.98 9.31
C ASN A 571 7.83 -28.84 10.73
N ASN A 572 8.67 -28.38 11.65
CA ASN A 572 8.22 -27.92 12.95
C ASN A 572 7.43 -26.60 12.76
N THR A 573 6.46 -26.37 13.62
CA THR A 573 5.56 -25.20 13.56
C THR A 573 6.14 -23.92 14.19
N SER A 574 7.38 -23.95 14.73
CA SER A 574 8.00 -22.79 15.36
C SER A 574 8.23 -21.65 14.38
N ASP A 575 7.77 -20.45 14.75
CA ASP A 575 7.92 -19.23 13.95
C ASP A 575 9.37 -18.71 13.88
N ALA A 576 10.26 -19.20 14.75
CA ALA A 576 11.67 -18.87 14.77
C ALA A 576 12.47 -19.52 13.62
N ILE A 577 11.89 -20.48 12.92
CA ILE A 577 12.55 -21.20 11.82
C ILE A 577 12.56 -20.35 10.57
N GLN A 578 13.74 -20.09 10.03
CA GLN A 578 13.95 -19.46 8.74
C GLN A 578 13.86 -20.45 7.59
N GLY A 579 14.38 -21.66 7.81
CA GLY A 579 14.41 -22.68 6.77
C GLY A 579 14.96 -24.02 7.26
N THR A 580 15.18 -24.91 6.29
CA THR A 580 15.73 -26.26 6.52
C THR A 580 16.94 -26.48 5.63
N GLU A 581 18.04 -26.95 6.21
CA GLU A 581 19.21 -27.42 5.48
C GLU A 581 19.14 -28.93 5.26
N ILE A 582 19.57 -29.36 4.10
CA ILE A 582 19.57 -30.75 3.65
C ILE A 582 21.01 -31.22 3.43
N TYR A 583 21.36 -32.32 4.05
CA TYR A 583 22.64 -32.98 3.89
C TYR A 583 22.45 -34.39 3.38
N TYR A 584 23.37 -34.85 2.52
CA TYR A 584 23.36 -36.22 2.00
C TYR A 584 24.75 -36.83 1.96
N ALA A 585 24.77 -38.13 2.02
CA ALA A 585 25.98 -38.96 1.86
C ALA A 585 25.70 -40.08 0.85
N THR A 586 26.65 -40.38 -0.01
CA THR A 586 26.62 -41.52 -0.94
C THR A 586 27.39 -42.74 -0.41
N ASP A 587 28.20 -42.55 0.64
CA ASP A 587 28.95 -43.56 1.36
C ASP A 587 28.32 -43.92 2.72
N GLY A 588 27.18 -43.32 3.06
CA GLY A 588 26.46 -43.50 4.32
C GLY A 588 27.01 -42.75 5.51
N SER A 589 28.19 -42.12 5.39
CA SER A 589 28.92 -41.52 6.53
C SER A 589 29.40 -40.09 6.29
N THR A 590 29.87 -39.79 5.09
CA THR A 590 30.45 -38.47 4.76
C THR A 590 29.38 -37.54 4.19
N PHE A 591 28.78 -36.72 5.07
CA PHE A 591 27.67 -35.83 4.69
C PHE A 591 28.18 -34.53 4.09
N GLN A 592 27.63 -34.20 2.93
CA GLN A 592 27.80 -32.92 2.24
C GLN A 592 26.46 -32.16 2.14
N SER A 593 26.50 -30.84 2.12
CA SER A 593 25.30 -30.02 1.96
C SER A 593 24.71 -30.17 0.56
N ALA A 594 23.45 -30.52 0.48
CA ALA A 594 22.68 -30.48 -0.77
C ALA A 594 22.10 -29.08 -1.05
N GLY A 595 21.92 -28.27 -0.01
CA GLY A 595 21.34 -26.95 -0.07
C GLY A 595 20.39 -26.67 1.09
N SER A 596 19.66 -25.55 0.97
CA SER A 596 18.67 -25.16 1.96
C SER A 596 17.38 -24.70 1.27
N VAL A 597 16.27 -24.78 2.00
CA VAL A 597 14.96 -24.27 1.58
C VAL A 597 14.38 -23.37 2.64
N GLY A 598 13.57 -22.39 2.21
CA GLY A 598 12.87 -21.48 3.12
C GLY A 598 11.79 -22.18 3.94
N ARG A 599 11.34 -21.48 4.99
CA ARG A 599 10.22 -21.89 5.84
C ARG A 599 8.97 -22.22 4.99
N GLY A 600 8.30 -23.28 5.32
CA GLY A 600 7.11 -23.75 4.60
C GLY A 600 7.39 -24.75 3.48
N THR A 601 8.62 -24.85 3.00
CA THR A 601 9.01 -25.89 2.07
C THR A 601 9.42 -27.15 2.82
N ALA A 602 8.80 -28.27 2.53
CA ALA A 602 9.05 -29.55 3.16
C ALA A 602 9.53 -30.60 2.16
N ARG A 603 10.17 -30.14 1.09
CA ARG A 603 10.63 -30.99 0.01
C ARG A 603 11.89 -30.41 -0.63
N PHE A 604 12.84 -31.28 -0.97
CA PHE A 604 14.04 -30.93 -1.71
C PHE A 604 14.37 -32.00 -2.75
N LEU A 605 14.91 -31.59 -3.89
CA LEU A 605 15.37 -32.52 -4.93
C LEU A 605 16.90 -32.50 -4.98
N ILE A 606 17.51 -33.66 -4.77
CA ILE A 606 18.94 -33.86 -5.01
C ILE A 606 19.13 -34.38 -6.42
N PRO A 607 19.65 -33.59 -7.35
CA PRO A 607 19.76 -33.94 -8.77
C PRO A 607 20.97 -34.86 -9.02
N ASN A 608 20.98 -35.51 -10.17
CA ASN A 608 22.14 -36.24 -10.75
C ASN A 608 22.71 -37.34 -9.85
N VAL A 609 21.82 -38.13 -9.30
CA VAL A 609 22.20 -39.28 -8.48
C VAL A 609 22.41 -40.52 -9.35
N ILE A 610 23.41 -41.34 -9.03
CA ILE A 610 23.67 -42.55 -9.79
C ILE A 610 22.65 -43.65 -9.41
N VAL A 611 22.03 -44.26 -10.42
CA VAL A 611 21.11 -45.39 -10.24
C VAL A 611 21.82 -46.55 -9.60
N GLY A 612 21.19 -47.17 -8.59
CA GLY A 612 21.75 -48.23 -7.81
C GLY A 612 22.56 -47.81 -6.56
N ASN A 613 22.91 -46.52 -6.46
CA ASN A 613 23.54 -46.00 -5.25
C ASN A 613 22.52 -45.77 -4.15
N THR A 614 22.95 -46.05 -2.91
CA THR A 614 22.15 -45.67 -1.74
C THR A 614 22.51 -44.24 -1.31
N ILE A 615 21.52 -43.42 -1.19
CA ILE A 615 21.67 -42.08 -0.61
C ILE A 615 21.14 -42.06 0.80
N THR A 616 21.97 -41.61 1.71
CA THR A 616 21.61 -41.37 3.11
C THR A 616 21.42 -39.87 3.32
N VAL A 617 20.30 -39.47 3.89
CA VAL A 617 19.92 -38.04 4.03
C VAL A 617 19.66 -37.74 5.50
N LYS A 618 19.99 -36.52 5.93
CA LYS A 618 19.57 -35.91 7.20
C LYS A 618 19.25 -34.45 6.96
N VAL A 619 18.33 -33.89 7.71
CA VAL A 619 17.92 -32.49 7.62
C VAL A 619 17.90 -31.84 9.00
N ARG A 620 18.07 -30.53 9.03
CA ARG A 620 17.93 -29.73 10.25
C ARG A 620 17.31 -28.38 9.94
N HIS A 621 16.62 -27.81 10.90
CA HIS A 621 16.15 -26.42 10.79
C HIS A 621 17.27 -25.44 11.11
N PHE A 622 17.20 -24.24 10.50
CA PHE A 622 18.01 -23.09 10.89
C PHE A 622 17.11 -21.88 11.14
N LEU A 623 17.56 -21.05 12.05
CA LEU A 623 16.81 -19.89 12.56
C LEU A 623 17.20 -18.60 11.88
N PHE A 624 16.36 -17.59 12.04
CA PHE A 624 16.64 -16.22 11.60
C PHE A 624 17.89 -15.59 12.23
N ASN A 625 18.33 -16.09 13.40
CA ASN A 625 19.56 -15.67 14.08
C ASN A 625 20.82 -16.44 13.65
N GLY A 626 20.71 -17.35 12.68
CA GLY A 626 21.81 -18.19 12.20
C GLY A 626 22.11 -19.43 13.06
N THR A 627 21.34 -19.68 14.13
CA THR A 627 21.50 -20.90 14.96
C THR A 627 20.86 -22.10 14.24
N TYR A 628 21.45 -23.25 14.42
CA TYR A 628 21.01 -24.51 13.81
C TYR A 628 20.38 -25.44 14.87
N GLY A 629 19.26 -26.07 14.48
CA GLY A 629 18.64 -27.14 15.25
C GLY A 629 19.38 -28.47 15.09
N ASN A 630 18.94 -29.48 15.85
CA ASN A 630 19.46 -30.84 15.73
C ASN A 630 19.10 -31.44 14.36
N PHE A 631 20.00 -32.32 13.88
CA PHE A 631 19.70 -33.14 12.71
C PHE A 631 18.64 -34.19 13.05
N THR A 632 17.84 -34.54 12.05
CA THR A 632 17.03 -35.76 12.09
C THR A 632 17.91 -37.02 12.19
N SER A 633 17.30 -38.12 12.59
CA SER A 633 17.90 -39.43 12.28
C SER A 633 18.08 -39.56 10.76
N THR A 634 19.07 -40.29 10.34
CA THR A 634 19.36 -40.51 8.92
C THR A 634 18.33 -41.46 8.29
N VAL A 635 17.95 -41.19 7.06
CA VAL A 635 17.12 -42.07 6.24
C VAL A 635 17.86 -42.34 4.94
N ALA A 636 17.89 -43.61 4.54
CA ALA A 636 18.56 -44.03 3.33
C ALA A 636 17.58 -44.67 2.33
N ALA A 637 17.84 -44.45 1.06
CA ALA A 637 17.12 -45.13 -0.03
C ALA A 637 18.07 -45.44 -1.19
N THR A 638 17.93 -46.62 -1.76
CA THR A 638 18.61 -46.98 -3.02
C THR A 638 17.85 -46.34 -4.20
N ILE A 639 18.53 -45.58 -5.00
CA ILE A 639 17.92 -44.81 -6.09
C ILE A 639 17.65 -45.74 -7.29
N ALA A 640 16.41 -45.83 -7.66
CA ALA A 640 15.95 -46.59 -8.82
C ALA A 640 15.35 -45.63 -9.88
N LEU A 641 15.42 -46.01 -11.13
CA LEU A 641 14.67 -45.40 -12.20
C LEU A 641 13.25 -45.95 -12.22
N GLY A 642 12.27 -45.10 -11.99
CA GLY A 642 10.88 -45.33 -12.29
C GLY A 642 10.07 -46.02 -11.18
N VAL A 643 9.10 -45.29 -10.65
CA VAL A 643 7.97 -45.84 -9.91
C VAL A 643 6.79 -45.98 -10.88
N SER A 644 6.16 -47.15 -10.96
CA SER A 644 4.93 -47.33 -11.74
C SER A 644 3.80 -46.55 -11.08
N ILE A 645 3.25 -45.59 -11.81
CA ILE A 645 2.09 -44.83 -11.35
C ILE A 645 0.83 -45.31 -12.03
N SER A 646 -0.31 -45.22 -11.35
CA SER A 646 -1.58 -45.62 -11.92
C SER A 646 -2.04 -44.64 -13.01
N ALA A 647 -2.61 -45.20 -14.08
CA ALA A 647 -3.20 -44.38 -15.13
C ALA A 647 -4.47 -43.67 -14.64
N PRO A 648 -4.83 -42.54 -15.24
CA PRO A 648 -6.15 -41.93 -15.03
C PRO A 648 -7.27 -42.96 -15.24
N THR A 649 -8.40 -42.80 -14.56
CA THR A 649 -9.54 -43.68 -14.67
C THR A 649 -10.75 -43.00 -15.30
N SER A 650 -11.75 -43.79 -15.73
CA SER A 650 -13.00 -43.28 -16.26
C SER A 650 -12.83 -42.30 -17.44
N LEU A 651 -11.80 -42.50 -18.27
CA LEU A 651 -11.65 -41.73 -19.48
C LEU A 651 -12.83 -42.00 -20.43
N SER A 652 -13.52 -40.95 -20.79
CA SER A 652 -14.67 -41.02 -21.72
C SER A 652 -14.68 -39.79 -22.64
N ALA A 653 -15.17 -39.96 -23.84
CA ALA A 653 -15.35 -38.87 -24.80
C ALA A 653 -16.76 -38.94 -25.39
N THR A 654 -17.37 -37.80 -25.67
CA THR A 654 -18.69 -37.69 -26.24
C THR A 654 -18.69 -38.00 -27.73
N THR A 655 -19.70 -38.71 -28.22
CA THR A 655 -19.93 -38.99 -29.63
C THR A 655 -21.23 -38.36 -30.10
N GLY A 656 -21.27 -37.93 -31.35
CA GLY A 656 -22.48 -37.38 -32.00
C GLY A 656 -23.03 -36.10 -31.40
N LYS A 657 -22.26 -35.39 -30.58
CA LYS A 657 -22.66 -34.06 -30.07
C LYS A 657 -22.34 -32.97 -31.10
N ALA A 658 -23.18 -31.97 -31.14
CA ALA A 658 -22.98 -30.84 -32.02
C ALA A 658 -21.71 -30.04 -31.63
N LEU A 659 -20.88 -29.71 -32.57
CA LEU A 659 -19.74 -28.79 -32.56
C LEU A 659 -18.55 -29.16 -31.66
N LEU A 660 -18.69 -30.05 -30.69
CA LEU A 660 -17.60 -30.34 -29.75
C LEU A 660 -17.59 -31.80 -29.23
N ILE A 661 -16.39 -32.23 -28.86
CA ILE A 661 -16.14 -33.45 -28.11
C ILE A 661 -15.77 -33.04 -26.69
N ARG A 662 -16.49 -33.52 -25.68
CA ARG A 662 -16.13 -33.40 -24.28
C ARG A 662 -15.40 -34.66 -23.85
N VAL A 663 -14.18 -34.53 -23.40
CA VAL A 663 -13.38 -35.61 -22.82
C VAL A 663 -13.35 -35.47 -21.32
N THR A 664 -13.68 -36.50 -20.58
CA THR A 664 -13.61 -36.48 -19.12
C THR A 664 -12.81 -37.65 -18.58
N TRP A 665 -12.11 -37.45 -17.50
CA TRP A 665 -11.38 -38.52 -16.79
C TRP A 665 -11.30 -38.18 -15.29
N THR A 666 -10.90 -39.12 -14.51
CA THR A 666 -10.58 -38.94 -13.10
C THR A 666 -9.10 -39.20 -12.88
N ASN A 667 -8.44 -38.27 -12.27
CA ASN A 667 -7.03 -38.39 -11.93
C ASN A 667 -6.82 -39.52 -10.92
N PRO A 668 -5.68 -40.23 -10.97
CA PRO A 668 -5.39 -41.26 -9.96
C PRO A 668 -5.19 -40.62 -8.59
N ASN A 669 -5.42 -41.41 -7.54
CA ASN A 669 -5.11 -41.00 -6.15
C ASN A 669 -3.60 -41.07 -5.92
N LEU A 670 -2.90 -40.09 -6.40
CA LEU A 670 -1.43 -39.99 -6.34
C LEU A 670 -1.04 -38.68 -5.69
N THR A 671 -0.52 -38.74 -4.47
CA THR A 671 -0.18 -37.54 -3.68
C THR A 671 0.94 -36.70 -4.28
N ASN A 672 1.80 -37.28 -5.10
CA ASN A 672 2.88 -36.59 -5.83
C ASN A 672 2.55 -36.34 -7.31
N MET A 673 1.29 -36.28 -7.66
CA MET A 673 0.85 -36.08 -9.04
C MET A 673 1.23 -34.70 -9.54
N ARG A 674 1.88 -34.64 -10.70
CA ARG A 674 2.25 -33.40 -11.39
C ARG A 674 1.20 -32.99 -12.43
N SER A 675 0.85 -33.93 -13.31
CA SER A 675 -0.01 -33.63 -14.44
C SER A 675 -0.61 -34.90 -15.05
N VAL A 676 -1.61 -34.68 -15.89
CA VAL A 676 -2.11 -35.70 -16.85
C VAL A 676 -1.83 -35.21 -18.25
N LYS A 677 -1.15 -36.01 -19.05
CA LYS A 677 -1.01 -35.83 -20.47
C LYS A 677 -2.21 -36.45 -21.21
N LEU A 678 -2.85 -35.69 -22.06
CA LEU A 678 -3.96 -36.14 -22.87
C LEU A 678 -3.49 -36.22 -24.36
N TYR A 679 -3.68 -37.38 -24.92
CA TYR A 679 -3.26 -37.65 -26.30
C TYR A 679 -4.48 -37.86 -27.18
N ARG A 680 -4.35 -37.62 -28.48
CA ARG A 680 -5.40 -37.78 -29.47
C ARG A 680 -4.85 -38.40 -30.75
N THR A 681 -5.44 -39.48 -31.20
CA THR A 681 -5.09 -40.17 -32.46
C THR A 681 -6.32 -40.30 -33.36
N THR A 682 -6.09 -40.50 -34.67
CA THR A 682 -7.17 -40.83 -35.64
C THR A 682 -7.33 -42.33 -35.82
N SER A 683 -6.40 -43.11 -35.27
CA SER A 683 -6.47 -44.59 -35.24
C SER A 683 -6.59 -45.06 -33.78
N ASN A 684 -7.23 -46.19 -33.56
CA ASN A 684 -7.37 -46.77 -32.20
C ASN A 684 -6.08 -47.53 -31.81
N SER A 685 -4.97 -46.83 -31.85
CA SER A 685 -3.65 -47.33 -31.44
C SER A 685 -3.09 -46.47 -30.32
N ALA A 686 -2.61 -47.06 -29.25
CA ALA A 686 -2.06 -46.30 -28.13
C ALA A 686 -0.83 -45.49 -28.57
N PRO A 687 -0.65 -44.28 -28.09
CA PRO A 687 0.53 -43.48 -28.36
C PRO A 687 1.82 -44.20 -27.97
N THR A 688 2.89 -43.99 -28.71
CA THR A 688 4.21 -44.51 -28.42
C THR A 688 5.16 -43.44 -27.92
N ASP A 689 4.81 -42.20 -28.19
CA ASP A 689 5.56 -41.00 -27.78
C ASP A 689 4.65 -39.77 -27.65
N ASP A 690 5.22 -38.62 -27.41
CA ASP A 690 4.49 -37.35 -27.21
C ASP A 690 4.09 -36.68 -28.57
N SER A 691 4.26 -37.30 -29.73
CA SER A 691 3.91 -36.72 -31.04
C SER A 691 2.39 -36.48 -31.22
N THR A 692 1.58 -37.23 -30.47
CA THR A 692 0.11 -37.12 -30.46
C THR A 692 -0.46 -36.44 -29.20
N LEU A 693 0.43 -35.84 -28.40
CA LEU A 693 0.06 -35.09 -27.20
C LEU A 693 -0.74 -33.85 -27.59
N VAL A 694 -1.92 -33.71 -27.05
CA VAL A 694 -2.80 -32.57 -27.29
C VAL A 694 -2.62 -31.51 -26.23
N SER A 695 -2.59 -31.92 -24.95
CA SER A 695 -2.43 -31.01 -23.85
C SER A 695 -1.97 -31.72 -22.57
N THR A 696 -1.38 -30.93 -21.67
CA THR A 696 -0.99 -31.38 -20.35
C THR A 696 -1.81 -30.60 -19.31
N TYR A 697 -2.53 -31.29 -18.45
CA TYR A 697 -3.39 -30.73 -17.42
C TYR A 697 -2.72 -30.87 -16.06
N ALA A 698 -2.75 -29.80 -15.23
CA ALA A 698 -2.22 -29.85 -13.88
C ALA A 698 -2.87 -30.99 -13.08
N GLY A 699 -2.08 -31.70 -12.31
CA GLY A 699 -2.52 -32.88 -11.57
C GLY A 699 -3.03 -32.49 -10.19
N GLU A 700 -4.27 -32.90 -9.89
CA GLU A 700 -4.83 -32.90 -8.53
C GLU A 700 -5.34 -34.31 -8.25
N PRO A 701 -4.91 -34.97 -7.15
CA PRO A 701 -5.34 -36.36 -6.85
C PRO A 701 -6.86 -36.50 -6.80
N ASN A 702 -7.38 -37.59 -7.34
CA ASN A 702 -8.82 -37.95 -7.36
C ASN A 702 -9.74 -36.93 -8.06
N LYS A 703 -9.21 -35.90 -8.70
CA LYS A 703 -10.03 -34.86 -9.35
C LYS A 703 -10.59 -35.34 -10.67
N LYS A 704 -11.87 -35.09 -10.85
CA LYS A 704 -12.52 -35.27 -12.16
C LYS A 704 -12.18 -34.08 -13.05
N MET A 705 -11.60 -34.36 -14.20
CA MET A 705 -11.16 -33.37 -15.17
C MET A 705 -12.04 -33.40 -16.44
N THR A 706 -12.06 -32.28 -17.15
CA THR A 706 -12.80 -32.15 -18.39
C THR A 706 -11.96 -31.34 -19.40
N ALA A 707 -11.89 -31.83 -20.62
CA ALA A 707 -11.34 -31.11 -21.76
C ALA A 707 -12.38 -31.05 -22.87
N ILE A 708 -12.34 -29.99 -23.66
CA ILE A 708 -13.28 -29.77 -24.74
C ILE A 708 -12.50 -29.53 -26.01
N PHE A 709 -12.87 -30.19 -27.09
CA PHE A 709 -12.23 -30.08 -28.41
C PHE A 709 -13.27 -29.88 -29.50
N GLY A 710 -12.96 -29.09 -30.48
CA GLY A 710 -13.84 -28.79 -31.61
C GLY A 710 -13.08 -28.42 -32.87
N LYS A 711 -13.73 -27.75 -33.80
CA LYS A 711 -13.12 -27.32 -35.07
C LYS A 711 -11.90 -26.42 -34.86
N ALA A 712 -11.91 -25.57 -33.87
CA ALA A 712 -10.78 -24.69 -33.54
C ALA A 712 -9.50 -25.46 -33.14
N ASP A 713 -9.63 -26.71 -32.67
CA ASP A 713 -8.51 -27.57 -32.32
C ASP A 713 -8.08 -28.48 -33.48
N GLY A 714 -8.48 -28.15 -34.70
CA GLY A 714 -8.12 -28.87 -35.90
C GLY A 714 -8.90 -30.18 -36.13
N LEU A 715 -10.05 -30.34 -35.46
CA LEU A 715 -10.87 -31.53 -35.61
C LEU A 715 -11.90 -31.35 -36.73
N THR A 716 -12.19 -32.47 -37.44
CA THR A 716 -13.18 -32.53 -38.52
C THR A 716 -14.44 -33.23 -38.00
N ALA A 717 -15.60 -32.67 -38.31
CA ALA A 717 -16.89 -33.25 -37.97
C ALA A 717 -17.10 -34.60 -38.65
N GLY A 718 -17.70 -35.53 -37.93
CA GLY A 718 -17.93 -36.91 -38.45
C GLY A 718 -16.71 -37.82 -38.34
N THR A 719 -15.55 -37.33 -38.00
CA THR A 719 -14.32 -38.11 -37.80
C THR A 719 -14.24 -38.64 -36.40
N ASN A 720 -13.92 -39.90 -36.24
CA ASN A 720 -13.65 -40.48 -34.91
C ASN A 720 -12.22 -40.17 -34.48
N TYR A 721 -12.12 -39.61 -33.28
CA TYR A 721 -10.86 -39.39 -32.62
C TYR A 721 -10.79 -40.30 -31.37
N TYR A 722 -9.62 -40.83 -31.11
CA TYR A 722 -9.36 -41.68 -29.95
C TYR A 722 -8.49 -40.93 -28.97
N PHE A 723 -8.94 -40.84 -27.74
CA PHE A 723 -8.25 -40.11 -26.67
C PHE A 723 -7.63 -41.11 -25.70
N TRP A 724 -6.47 -40.74 -25.18
CA TRP A 724 -5.69 -41.53 -24.24
C TRP A 724 -5.18 -40.63 -23.16
N GLY A 725 -5.12 -41.09 -21.93
CA GLY A 725 -4.61 -40.35 -20.81
C GLY A 725 -3.43 -41.07 -20.16
N ALA A 726 -2.41 -40.32 -19.73
CA ALA A 726 -1.36 -40.84 -18.90
C ALA A 726 -1.04 -39.86 -17.78
N ALA A 727 -0.95 -40.32 -16.54
CA ALA A 727 -0.57 -39.49 -15.39
C ALA A 727 0.95 -39.38 -15.31
N VAL A 728 1.40 -38.22 -14.89
CA VAL A 728 2.82 -37.95 -14.69
C VAL A 728 3.00 -37.42 -13.27
N ASP A 729 3.92 -37.98 -12.54
CA ASP A 729 4.26 -37.51 -11.20
C ASP A 729 5.28 -36.35 -11.22
N HIS A 730 5.57 -35.78 -10.06
CA HIS A 730 6.57 -34.73 -9.92
C HIS A 730 8.01 -35.21 -10.20
N GLN A 731 8.22 -36.49 -10.23
CA GLN A 731 9.50 -37.12 -10.61
C GLN A 731 9.66 -37.29 -12.12
N GLY A 732 8.60 -37.08 -12.90
CA GLY A 732 8.58 -37.24 -14.33
C GLY A 732 8.25 -38.67 -14.79
N ASN A 733 7.93 -39.58 -13.85
CA ASN A 733 7.47 -40.91 -14.23
C ASN A 733 6.08 -40.81 -14.86
N GLN A 734 5.85 -41.56 -15.94
CA GLN A 734 4.58 -41.64 -16.64
C GLN A 734 3.90 -42.98 -16.39
N SER A 735 2.59 -42.96 -16.20
CA SER A 735 1.79 -44.18 -16.13
C SER A 735 1.68 -44.87 -17.48
N SER A 736 1.20 -46.08 -17.48
CA SER A 736 0.59 -46.65 -18.69
C SER A 736 -0.52 -45.74 -19.19
N TYR A 737 -0.82 -45.86 -20.48
CA TYR A 737 -1.98 -45.17 -21.05
C TYR A 737 -3.30 -45.80 -20.57
N THR A 738 -4.33 -44.98 -20.47
CA THR A 738 -5.71 -45.49 -20.29
C THR A 738 -6.12 -46.36 -21.50
N SER A 739 -7.24 -47.07 -21.36
CA SER A 739 -7.96 -47.53 -22.56
C SER A 739 -8.41 -46.30 -23.36
N SER A 740 -8.55 -46.46 -24.70
CA SER A 740 -9.01 -45.36 -25.55
C SER A 740 -10.46 -44.98 -25.26
N ALA A 741 -10.74 -43.68 -25.37
CA ALA A 741 -12.12 -43.17 -25.43
C ALA A 741 -12.37 -42.58 -26.82
N THR A 742 -13.35 -43.14 -27.53
CA THR A 742 -13.72 -42.66 -28.86
C THR A 742 -14.67 -41.49 -28.76
N GLY A 743 -14.34 -40.38 -29.41
CA GLY A 743 -15.17 -39.17 -29.48
C GLY A 743 -15.29 -38.69 -30.94
N ASN A 744 -16.45 -38.19 -31.25
CA ASN A 744 -16.67 -37.41 -32.48
C ASN A 744 -17.73 -36.33 -32.24
N PHE A 745 -17.73 -35.36 -33.12
CA PHE A 745 -18.76 -34.34 -33.10
C PHE A 745 -19.37 -34.20 -34.49
N VAL A 746 -20.55 -33.66 -34.55
CA VAL A 746 -21.25 -33.43 -35.82
C VAL A 746 -21.47 -31.93 -36.04
N HIS A 747 -21.66 -31.51 -37.23
CA HIS A 747 -22.19 -30.20 -37.54
C HIS A 747 -23.63 -30.10 -37.00
N VAL A 748 -24.02 -28.90 -36.60
CA VAL A 748 -25.43 -28.63 -36.33
C VAL A 748 -26.14 -28.78 -37.69
N ALA A 749 -27.00 -29.78 -37.79
CA ALA A 749 -27.78 -29.95 -38.99
C ALA A 749 -28.88 -28.89 -39.11
N ALA A 750 -29.26 -28.50 -40.27
CA ALA A 750 -30.34 -27.54 -40.49
C ALA A 750 -31.66 -27.98 -39.80
N ALA A 751 -31.86 -29.33 -39.65
CA ALA A 751 -32.99 -29.90 -38.93
C ALA A 751 -32.95 -29.70 -37.39
N ASP A 752 -31.78 -29.43 -36.84
CA ASP A 752 -31.58 -29.15 -35.39
C ASP A 752 -31.91 -27.71 -35.02
N ILE A 753 -32.08 -26.87 -36.04
CA ILE A 753 -32.37 -25.45 -35.88
C ILE A 753 -33.84 -25.22 -36.23
N VAL A 754 -34.67 -25.08 -35.22
CA VAL A 754 -36.08 -24.70 -35.41
C VAL A 754 -36.16 -23.28 -35.90
N ALA A 755 -36.89 -23.06 -37.00
CA ALA A 755 -37.06 -21.73 -37.57
C ALA A 755 -37.58 -20.73 -36.51
N GLY A 756 -36.85 -19.63 -36.32
CA GLY A 756 -37.19 -18.61 -35.32
C GLY A 756 -36.55 -18.79 -33.92
N THR A 757 -35.83 -19.90 -33.68
CA THR A 757 -35.17 -20.11 -32.35
C THR A 757 -33.81 -19.45 -32.19
N ILE A 758 -33.16 -19.03 -33.26
CA ILE A 758 -31.91 -18.24 -33.21
C ILE A 758 -32.32 -16.77 -33.28
N THR A 759 -32.53 -16.18 -32.13
CA THR A 759 -32.82 -14.74 -31.95
C THR A 759 -31.62 -14.06 -31.32
N SER A 760 -31.59 -12.73 -31.38
CA SER A 760 -30.55 -11.93 -30.70
C SER A 760 -30.48 -12.18 -29.18
N ALA A 761 -31.57 -12.68 -28.58
CA ALA A 761 -31.64 -13.03 -27.16
C ALA A 761 -31.08 -14.45 -26.83
N SER A 762 -30.82 -15.28 -27.82
CA SER A 762 -30.36 -16.67 -27.59
C SER A 762 -28.88 -16.80 -27.24
N GLY A 763 -28.09 -15.71 -27.39
CA GLY A 763 -26.66 -15.70 -27.04
C GLY A 763 -25.77 -16.69 -27.80
N VAL A 764 -26.31 -17.38 -28.81
CA VAL A 764 -25.64 -18.50 -29.49
C VAL A 764 -24.78 -18.04 -30.67
N ILE A 765 -24.95 -16.78 -31.10
CA ILE A 765 -24.25 -16.28 -32.28
C ILE A 765 -23.09 -15.41 -31.82
N GLY A 766 -21.93 -15.99 -31.64
CA GLY A 766 -20.69 -15.26 -31.34
C GLY A 766 -20.02 -14.70 -32.61
N THR A 767 -19.96 -15.47 -33.66
CA THR A 767 -19.41 -15.05 -34.95
C THR A 767 -20.05 -15.89 -36.05
N ILE A 768 -20.62 -15.25 -37.06
CA ILE A 768 -21.07 -15.90 -38.27
C ILE A 768 -20.05 -15.53 -39.36
N ASP A 769 -19.36 -16.52 -39.91
CA ASP A 769 -18.52 -16.31 -41.09
C ASP A 769 -19.42 -16.16 -42.34
N ALA A 770 -19.48 -14.92 -42.81
CA ALA A 770 -20.37 -14.55 -43.91
C ALA A 770 -19.90 -15.07 -45.28
N SER A 771 -18.78 -15.78 -45.37
CA SER A 771 -18.31 -16.38 -46.61
C SER A 771 -19.27 -17.46 -47.15
N GLU A 772 -20.12 -18.05 -46.30
CA GLU A 772 -21.09 -19.08 -46.65
C GLU A 772 -22.58 -18.66 -46.48
N ILE A 773 -22.84 -17.38 -46.13
CA ILE A 773 -24.20 -16.89 -45.94
C ILE A 773 -24.56 -15.87 -47.01
N SER A 774 -25.47 -16.23 -47.89
CA SER A 774 -26.11 -15.28 -48.82
C SER A 774 -27.27 -14.60 -48.14
N VAL A 775 -27.09 -13.33 -47.75
CA VAL A 775 -28.15 -12.52 -47.15
C VAL A 775 -28.67 -11.51 -48.17
N THR A 776 -29.89 -11.66 -48.59
CA THR A 776 -30.58 -10.81 -49.56
C THR A 776 -31.52 -9.81 -48.89
N ASN A 777 -31.38 -9.22 -47.94
CA ASN A 777 -32.11 -8.06 -47.36
C ASN A 777 -31.81 -7.95 -45.86
N ILE A 778 -30.79 -7.15 -45.48
CA ILE A 778 -30.59 -6.72 -44.13
C ILE A 778 -31.20 -5.30 -44.00
N THR A 779 -32.27 -5.16 -43.23
CA THR A 779 -32.76 -3.82 -42.81
C THR A 779 -31.93 -3.32 -41.66
N ALA A 780 -31.34 -2.14 -41.77
CA ALA A 780 -30.41 -1.57 -40.76
C ALA A 780 -31.05 -1.34 -39.36
N SER A 781 -32.36 -1.39 -39.25
CA SER A 781 -33.09 -1.39 -37.96
C SER A 781 -32.81 -2.60 -37.08
N ASN A 782 -32.22 -3.66 -37.62
CA ASN A 782 -31.94 -4.89 -36.88
C ASN A 782 -30.47 -5.05 -36.47
N ILE A 783 -29.61 -4.08 -36.78
CA ILE A 783 -28.19 -4.07 -36.36
C ILE A 783 -28.07 -3.12 -35.17
N SER A 784 -28.36 -3.61 -33.95
CA SER A 784 -28.38 -2.77 -32.75
C SER A 784 -27.05 -2.77 -31.97
N THR A 785 -26.18 -3.74 -32.19
CA THR A 785 -24.84 -3.82 -31.54
C THR A 785 -23.88 -4.64 -32.38
N GLY A 786 -22.67 -4.17 -32.54
CA GLY A 786 -21.60 -4.89 -33.20
C GLY A 786 -20.77 -4.04 -34.15
N THR A 787 -19.60 -4.50 -34.47
CA THR A 787 -18.73 -3.88 -35.48
C THR A 787 -19.18 -4.35 -36.86
N LEU A 788 -19.67 -3.42 -37.68
CA LEU A 788 -19.90 -3.74 -39.09
C LEU A 788 -18.57 -3.66 -39.83
N ASN A 789 -18.02 -4.79 -40.22
CA ASN A 789 -16.79 -4.86 -41.02
C ASN A 789 -17.17 -4.78 -42.51
N ALA A 790 -17.41 -3.57 -43.01
CA ALA A 790 -17.77 -3.34 -44.39
C ALA A 790 -16.74 -2.42 -45.04
N ASN A 791 -16.23 -2.85 -46.20
CA ASN A 791 -15.33 -2.02 -47.00
C ASN A 791 -16.05 -0.83 -47.64
N ARG A 792 -17.38 -0.78 -47.59
CA ARG A 792 -18.18 0.28 -48.13
C ARG A 792 -19.59 0.31 -47.49
N LEU A 793 -19.92 1.39 -46.82
CA LEU A 793 -21.25 1.66 -46.30
C LEU A 793 -21.79 2.93 -46.99
N ASN A 794 -22.90 2.81 -47.73
CA ASN A 794 -23.51 3.94 -48.39
C ASN A 794 -24.73 4.40 -47.60
N LEU A 795 -24.69 5.59 -46.97
CA LEU A 795 -25.74 6.14 -46.14
C LEU A 795 -26.27 7.43 -46.85
N ASN A 796 -27.47 7.38 -47.47
CA ASN A 796 -28.14 8.53 -48.01
C ASN A 796 -27.28 9.42 -48.97
N GLY A 797 -26.54 8.76 -49.92
CA GLY A 797 -25.70 9.46 -50.88
C GLY A 797 -24.31 9.83 -50.42
N SER A 798 -23.94 9.55 -49.16
CA SER A 798 -22.57 9.69 -48.64
C SER A 798 -21.90 8.31 -48.49
N THR A 799 -20.70 8.20 -48.91
CA THR A 799 -19.92 6.94 -48.79
C THR A 799 -19.03 7.00 -47.52
N LEU A 800 -19.24 6.05 -46.63
CA LEU A 800 -18.37 5.84 -45.49
C LEU A 800 -17.32 4.78 -45.87
N THR A 801 -16.05 5.15 -45.92
CA THR A 801 -14.97 4.23 -46.17
C THR A 801 -14.22 3.93 -44.85
N VAL A 802 -14.13 2.66 -44.50
CA VAL A 802 -13.34 2.19 -43.35
C VAL A 802 -12.07 1.55 -43.88
N THR A 803 -10.92 2.13 -43.55
CA THR A 803 -9.61 1.60 -43.92
C THR A 803 -8.91 0.94 -42.71
N SER A 804 -7.84 0.23 -42.91
CA SER A 804 -7.00 -0.31 -41.82
C SER A 804 -6.41 0.75 -40.88
N ASN A 805 -6.46 2.03 -41.27
CA ASN A 805 -5.95 3.16 -40.52
C ASN A 805 -7.05 3.99 -39.78
N GLY A 806 -8.29 3.56 -39.84
CA GLY A 806 -9.44 4.20 -39.18
C GLY A 806 -10.59 4.53 -40.12
N LEU A 807 -11.54 5.32 -39.61
CA LEU A 807 -12.74 5.75 -40.32
C LEU A 807 -12.43 7.00 -41.14
N GLU A 808 -12.54 6.92 -42.43
CA GLU A 808 -12.45 8.06 -43.35
C GLU A 808 -13.83 8.40 -43.92
N ILE A 809 -14.26 9.62 -43.78
CA ILE A 809 -15.52 10.15 -44.31
C ILE A 809 -15.20 11.14 -45.39
N SER A 810 -15.42 10.76 -46.66
CA SER A 810 -15.24 11.66 -47.78
C SER A 810 -16.56 12.28 -48.17
N GLY A 811 -16.60 13.62 -48.27
CA GLY A 811 -17.74 14.37 -48.81
C GLY A 811 -18.69 15.05 -47.85
N GLY A 812 -18.39 15.08 -46.57
CA GLY A 812 -19.13 15.84 -45.55
C GLY A 812 -18.51 15.64 -44.17
N GLY A 813 -18.30 16.73 -43.45
CA GLY A 813 -17.72 16.65 -42.10
C GLY A 813 -18.60 15.84 -41.13
N VAL A 814 -17.96 15.10 -40.25
CA VAL A 814 -18.71 14.46 -39.13
C VAL A 814 -19.19 15.52 -38.17
N GLY A 815 -20.46 15.81 -38.19
CA GLY A 815 -21.09 16.65 -37.17
C GLY A 815 -21.09 15.91 -35.82
N VAL A 816 -20.86 16.64 -34.75
CA VAL A 816 -20.79 16.06 -33.35
C VAL A 816 -22.11 15.40 -32.95
N THR A 817 -23.22 15.78 -33.57
CA THR A 817 -24.52 15.11 -33.45
C THR A 817 -24.53 13.68 -33.97
N GLN A 818 -23.58 13.31 -34.86
CA GLN A 818 -23.47 11.98 -35.43
C GLN A 818 -22.54 11.06 -34.62
N LEU A 819 -21.77 11.64 -33.68
CA LEU A 819 -20.86 10.86 -32.80
C LEU A 819 -21.52 10.46 -31.47
N GLY A 820 -22.84 10.72 -31.35
CA GLY A 820 -23.60 10.41 -30.12
C GLY A 820 -23.21 11.31 -28.95
N THR A 821 -24.19 11.77 -28.20
CA THR A 821 -24.02 12.53 -26.98
C THR A 821 -23.15 11.75 -25.98
N ARG A 822 -21.85 11.89 -26.10
CA ARG A 822 -20.98 11.60 -24.97
C ARG A 822 -20.80 12.89 -24.19
N GLY A 823 -21.04 12.77 -22.87
CA GLY A 823 -20.91 13.87 -21.94
C GLY A 823 -19.55 14.55 -22.04
N ALA A 824 -19.45 15.77 -21.52
CA ALA A 824 -18.26 16.60 -21.52
C ALA A 824 -17.00 15.77 -21.33
N GLY A 825 -16.14 15.68 -22.35
CA GLY A 825 -14.84 15.05 -22.18
C GLY A 825 -14.21 14.31 -23.33
N SER A 826 -14.66 14.34 -24.58
CA SER A 826 -13.89 13.59 -25.58
C SER A 826 -13.97 14.09 -27.04
N ALA A 827 -13.09 14.98 -27.37
CA ALA A 827 -12.42 14.94 -28.67
C ALA A 827 -10.92 14.92 -28.39
N VAL A 828 -10.28 13.78 -28.58
CA VAL A 828 -8.84 13.63 -28.40
C VAL A 828 -8.20 13.76 -29.78
N PHE A 829 -7.41 14.80 -30.00
CA PHE A 829 -6.57 14.92 -31.15
C PHE A 829 -5.12 14.71 -30.71
N ASN A 830 -4.50 13.62 -31.12
CA ASN A 830 -3.10 13.31 -30.82
C ASN A 830 -2.23 13.75 -31.97
N SER A 831 -1.18 14.52 -31.70
CA SER A 831 -0.09 14.67 -32.63
C SER A 831 0.82 13.44 -32.61
N THR A 832 1.44 13.14 -33.71
CA THR A 832 2.46 12.08 -33.78
C THR A 832 3.65 12.44 -32.88
N PRO A 833 4.20 11.51 -32.11
CA PRO A 833 5.40 11.78 -31.32
C PRO A 833 6.54 12.22 -32.25
N SER A 834 7.23 13.29 -31.90
CA SER A 834 8.39 13.77 -32.63
C SER A 834 9.56 14.03 -31.67
N ASN A 835 10.77 13.81 -32.18
CA ASN A 835 12.01 14.15 -31.50
C ASN A 835 12.59 15.42 -32.14
N ALA A 836 12.91 16.42 -31.36
CA ALA A 836 13.48 17.67 -31.84
C ALA A 836 14.65 18.09 -30.95
N SER A 837 15.77 18.44 -31.55
CA SER A 837 16.94 18.99 -30.86
C SER A 837 16.74 20.49 -30.64
N PHE A 838 17.23 21.01 -29.50
CA PHE A 838 17.18 22.44 -29.17
C PHE A 838 18.45 22.90 -28.43
N SER A 839 18.68 24.18 -28.38
CA SER A 839 19.89 24.82 -27.84
C SER A 839 19.52 26.05 -27.02
N THR A 840 20.46 26.98 -26.85
CA THR A 840 20.26 28.29 -26.20
C THR A 840 19.34 29.25 -26.97
N THR A 841 19.00 28.92 -28.22
CA THR A 841 18.05 29.70 -29.02
C THR A 841 16.70 29.04 -28.99
N GLU A 842 15.64 29.81 -28.88
CA GLU A 842 14.27 29.28 -28.90
C GLU A 842 14.03 28.49 -30.19
N THR A 843 13.83 27.18 -30.03
CA THR A 843 13.69 26.25 -31.17
C THR A 843 12.28 25.63 -31.16
N THR A 844 11.61 25.66 -32.31
CA THR A 844 10.33 24.93 -32.45
C THR A 844 10.59 23.44 -32.47
N THR A 845 10.03 22.73 -31.48
CA THR A 845 10.21 21.28 -31.31
C THR A 845 9.00 20.48 -31.83
N LEU A 846 7.83 21.10 -31.84
CA LEU A 846 6.58 20.52 -32.32
C LEU A 846 5.65 21.61 -32.83
N THR A 847 5.02 21.36 -33.96
CA THR A 847 3.91 22.20 -34.46
C THR A 847 2.75 21.32 -34.85
N GLN A 848 1.57 21.62 -34.31
CA GLN A 848 0.34 20.88 -34.58
C GLN A 848 -0.83 21.81 -34.78
N ALA A 849 -1.55 21.61 -35.86
CA ALA A 849 -2.82 22.28 -36.11
C ALA A 849 -4.00 21.40 -35.69
N PHE A 850 -4.93 21.97 -34.97
CA PHE A 850 -6.16 21.32 -34.58
C PHE A 850 -7.36 22.07 -35.16
N THR A 851 -8.32 21.32 -35.66
CA THR A 851 -9.58 21.85 -36.14
C THR A 851 -10.70 21.30 -35.25
N ALA A 852 -11.43 22.17 -34.57
CA ALA A 852 -12.57 21.76 -33.76
C ALA A 852 -13.81 21.62 -34.62
N GLY A 853 -14.48 20.48 -34.59
CA GLY A 853 -15.72 20.25 -35.28
C GLY A 853 -16.90 21.03 -34.72
N GLU A 854 -16.88 21.40 -33.46
CA GLU A 854 -17.88 22.23 -32.76
C GLU A 854 -17.25 23.38 -31.98
N ALA A 855 -17.98 24.44 -31.81
CA ALA A 855 -17.60 25.53 -30.91
C ALA A 855 -17.59 25.02 -29.46
N GLY A 856 -16.64 25.47 -28.67
CA GLY A 856 -16.53 25.08 -27.26
C GLY A 856 -15.20 25.44 -26.65
N THR A 857 -15.10 25.14 -25.37
CA THR A 857 -13.86 25.31 -24.62
C THR A 857 -13.14 23.96 -24.50
N TYR A 858 -11.86 23.97 -24.79
CA TYR A 858 -11.01 22.78 -24.81
C TYR A 858 -9.83 22.97 -23.86
N ALA A 859 -9.45 21.92 -23.13
CA ALA A 859 -8.20 21.87 -22.39
C ALA A 859 -7.09 21.36 -23.32
N LEU A 860 -5.94 22.02 -23.30
CA LEU A 860 -4.76 21.64 -24.05
C LEU A 860 -3.72 21.06 -23.08
N TYR A 861 -3.17 19.92 -23.43
CA TYR A 861 -2.11 19.24 -22.68
C TYR A 861 -0.91 19.02 -23.57
N TYR A 862 0.25 19.23 -23.00
CA TYR A 862 1.51 18.83 -23.62
C TYR A 862 2.24 17.81 -22.76
N ILE A 863 2.72 16.76 -23.38
CA ILE A 863 3.50 15.70 -22.77
C ILE A 863 4.82 15.59 -23.54
N GLY A 864 5.93 15.59 -22.83
CA GLY A 864 7.25 15.46 -23.45
C GLY A 864 8.33 15.06 -22.46
N SER A 865 9.45 14.62 -22.99
CA SER A 865 10.62 14.26 -22.22
C SER A 865 11.85 14.99 -22.77
N ILE A 866 12.73 15.45 -21.90
CA ILE A 866 14.02 16.09 -22.27
C ILE A 866 15.16 15.15 -21.93
N GLY A 867 16.09 15.02 -22.81
CA GLY A 867 17.31 14.24 -22.64
C GLY A 867 18.45 14.78 -23.48
N LYS A 868 19.56 14.08 -23.49
CA LYS A 868 20.70 14.32 -24.35
C LYS A 868 20.89 13.19 -25.35
N THR A 869 21.30 13.53 -26.55
CA THR A 869 21.67 12.52 -27.56
C THR A 869 22.99 11.82 -27.21
N SER A 870 23.85 12.47 -26.43
CA SER A 870 25.10 11.91 -25.93
C SER A 870 25.55 12.62 -24.66
N GLY A 871 26.16 11.88 -23.73
CA GLY A 871 26.65 12.38 -22.45
C GLY A 871 25.56 12.56 -21.39
N SER A 872 25.99 12.86 -20.16
CA SER A 872 25.09 13.16 -19.05
C SER A 872 24.90 14.65 -18.88
N PHE A 873 23.83 15.05 -18.19
CA PHE A 873 23.67 16.44 -17.75
C PHE A 873 24.75 16.81 -16.73
N THR A 874 25.32 18.00 -16.84
CA THR A 874 26.39 18.48 -15.96
C THR A 874 26.03 19.83 -15.36
N GLY A 875 26.22 20.00 -14.06
CA GLY A 875 25.95 21.23 -13.33
C GLY A 875 24.45 21.53 -13.16
N SER A 876 24.13 22.72 -12.69
CA SER A 876 22.79 23.25 -12.61
C SER A 876 22.38 23.80 -13.96
N PHE A 877 21.28 23.34 -14.48
CA PHE A 877 20.72 23.80 -15.75
C PHE A 877 19.22 24.06 -15.63
N GLN A 878 18.71 24.87 -16.53
CA GLN A 878 17.30 25.25 -16.56
C GLN A 878 16.85 25.41 -18.02
N PHE A 879 15.71 24.87 -18.36
CA PHE A 879 15.10 25.10 -19.66
C PHE A 879 13.76 25.79 -19.52
N THR A 880 13.41 26.52 -20.53
CA THR A 880 12.08 27.11 -20.68
C THR A 880 11.39 26.46 -21.87
N ILE A 881 10.23 25.87 -21.61
CA ILE A 881 9.33 25.34 -22.65
C ILE A 881 8.18 26.32 -22.78
N LYS A 882 7.94 26.82 -23.98
CA LYS A 882 6.87 27.75 -24.26
C LYS A 882 5.90 27.09 -25.24
N ILE A 883 4.61 27.20 -24.95
CA ILE A 883 3.54 26.78 -25.86
C ILE A 883 2.90 28.03 -26.43
N LYS A 884 2.83 28.10 -27.76
CA LYS A 884 2.31 29.22 -28.49
C LYS A 884 1.08 28.78 -29.31
N GLN A 885 0.05 29.58 -29.32
CA GLN A 885 -1.10 29.47 -30.23
C GLN A 885 -0.99 30.55 -31.30
N ASP A 886 -0.97 30.15 -32.56
CA ASP A 886 -0.87 31.06 -33.71
C ASP A 886 0.27 32.13 -33.53
N GLY A 887 1.41 31.68 -32.98
CA GLY A 887 2.57 32.51 -32.72
C GLY A 887 2.58 33.25 -31.37
N THR A 888 1.47 33.33 -30.66
CA THR A 888 1.36 34.01 -29.35
C THR A 888 1.56 33.00 -28.21
N GLN A 889 2.46 33.28 -27.27
CA GLN A 889 2.70 32.42 -26.12
C GLN A 889 1.46 32.36 -25.22
N ILE A 890 0.92 31.18 -24.97
CA ILE A 890 -0.22 30.94 -24.08
C ILE A 890 0.18 30.27 -22.77
N ASN A 891 1.30 29.55 -22.74
CA ASN A 891 1.85 28.95 -21.53
C ASN A 891 3.37 28.81 -21.61
N SER A 892 4.04 28.70 -20.47
CA SER A 892 5.46 28.32 -20.37
C SER A 892 5.72 27.56 -19.07
N LEU A 893 6.67 26.68 -19.14
CA LEU A 893 7.17 25.92 -17.99
C LEU A 893 8.68 26.08 -17.92
N VAL A 894 9.19 26.40 -16.74
CA VAL A 894 10.62 26.36 -16.44
C VAL A 894 10.87 25.09 -15.65
N THR A 895 11.69 24.19 -16.18
CA THR A 895 11.97 22.89 -15.55
C THR A 895 13.33 22.88 -14.84
N GLY A 896 13.47 22.05 -13.81
CA GLY A 896 14.68 21.88 -13.00
C GLY A 896 15.56 20.70 -13.48
N THR A 897 16.43 20.22 -12.64
CA THR A 897 17.56 19.32 -12.92
C THR A 897 17.20 17.87 -13.28
N GLY A 898 17.78 17.28 -14.32
CA GLY A 898 17.74 15.85 -14.68
C GLY A 898 16.93 15.54 -15.94
N THR A 899 16.86 14.25 -16.32
CA THR A 899 15.91 13.79 -17.36
C THR A 899 14.50 13.88 -16.80
N VAL A 900 13.61 14.62 -17.43
CA VAL A 900 12.29 14.92 -16.90
C VAL A 900 11.23 14.52 -17.92
N GLU A 901 10.34 13.62 -17.51
CA GLU A 901 9.04 13.43 -18.14
C GLU A 901 8.05 14.42 -17.51
N PHE A 902 7.30 15.12 -18.34
CA PHE A 902 6.36 16.13 -17.83
C PHE A 902 5.07 16.18 -18.64
N VAL A 903 4.01 16.45 -17.92
CA VAL A 903 2.70 16.83 -18.48
C VAL A 903 2.45 18.27 -18.08
N ILE A 904 2.31 19.16 -19.06
CA ILE A 904 1.94 20.55 -18.80
C ILE A 904 0.43 20.66 -19.03
N PRO A 905 -0.39 20.75 -17.97
CA PRO A 905 -1.74 21.20 -18.11
C PRO A 905 -1.69 22.71 -18.41
N ILE A 906 -2.26 23.12 -19.55
CA ILE A 906 -2.34 24.52 -19.90
C ILE A 906 -3.48 25.12 -19.10
N SER A 907 -3.19 26.08 -18.23
CA SER A 907 -4.16 26.72 -17.36
C SER A 907 -5.19 27.60 -18.13
N ASN A 908 -4.95 27.86 -19.39
CA ASN A 908 -5.85 28.64 -20.24
C ASN A 908 -6.65 27.69 -21.13
N ASN A 909 -7.96 27.64 -20.89
CA ASN A 909 -8.88 26.98 -21.79
C ASN A 909 -8.88 27.67 -23.16
N VAL A 910 -8.75 26.89 -24.22
CA VAL A 910 -8.76 27.42 -25.57
C VAL A 910 -10.18 27.35 -26.14
N ASN A 911 -10.73 28.47 -26.51
CA ASN A 911 -12.05 28.52 -27.13
C ASN A 911 -11.93 28.38 -28.66
N PHE A 912 -12.75 27.55 -29.24
CA PHE A 912 -12.89 27.37 -30.68
C PHE A 912 -14.31 27.69 -31.12
N ASN A 913 -14.44 28.34 -32.27
CA ASN A 913 -15.69 28.35 -33.03
C ASN A 913 -15.81 27.03 -33.84
N ALA A 914 -17.01 26.74 -34.32
CA ALA A 914 -17.22 25.55 -35.14
C ALA A 914 -16.33 25.61 -36.40
N ASN A 915 -15.62 24.55 -36.70
CA ASN A 915 -14.68 24.42 -37.82
C ASN A 915 -13.46 25.37 -37.79
N GLU A 916 -13.23 26.07 -36.69
CA GLU A 916 -12.04 26.91 -36.52
C GLU A 916 -10.79 26.03 -36.38
N GLN A 917 -9.74 26.40 -37.09
CA GLN A 917 -8.42 25.79 -36.98
C GLN A 917 -7.48 26.68 -36.19
N LYS A 918 -6.79 26.12 -35.18
CA LYS A 918 -5.73 26.82 -34.46
C LYS A 918 -4.46 25.99 -34.47
N THR A 919 -3.34 26.65 -34.70
CA THR A 919 -2.02 26.00 -34.73
C THR A 919 -1.31 26.23 -33.41
N PHE A 920 -0.88 25.16 -32.81
CA PHE A 920 -0.10 25.19 -31.58
C PHE A 920 1.33 24.79 -31.86
N THR A 921 2.25 25.59 -31.36
CA THR A 921 3.68 25.37 -31.53
C THR A 921 4.32 25.25 -30.16
N VAL A 922 5.09 24.20 -29.96
CA VAL A 922 5.92 24.03 -28.79
C VAL A 922 7.33 24.45 -29.15
N THR A 923 7.88 25.38 -28.37
CA THR A 923 9.27 25.81 -28.51
C THR A 923 10.02 25.52 -27.22
N ALA A 924 11.28 25.15 -27.32
CA ALA A 924 12.14 24.89 -26.18
C ALA A 924 13.44 25.69 -26.31
N GLU A 925 13.97 26.13 -25.18
CA GLU A 925 15.17 26.91 -25.07
C GLU A 925 15.92 26.54 -23.78
N ASP A 926 17.22 26.39 -23.87
CA ASP A 926 18.07 26.24 -22.68
C ASP A 926 18.31 27.62 -22.07
N THR A 927 17.69 27.86 -20.91
CA THR A 927 17.76 29.15 -20.20
C THR A 927 18.59 29.08 -18.92
N GLY A 928 19.28 27.97 -18.68
CA GLY A 928 20.14 27.78 -17.51
C GLY A 928 21.46 28.56 -17.54
N ALA A 929 22.08 28.73 -16.41
CA ALA A 929 23.42 29.36 -16.27
C ALA A 929 24.54 28.54 -16.92
N THR A 930 24.36 27.26 -17.10
CA THR A 930 25.28 26.33 -17.77
C THR A 930 24.63 25.78 -19.03
N THR A 931 25.10 26.22 -20.17
CA THR A 931 24.61 25.76 -21.48
C THR A 931 24.87 24.24 -21.68
N GLN A 932 23.84 23.51 -22.02
CA GLN A 932 23.94 22.08 -22.33
C GLN A 932 24.02 21.88 -23.85
N SER A 933 24.92 21.01 -24.31
CA SER A 933 25.03 20.62 -25.72
C SER A 933 24.24 19.33 -26.01
N ASN A 934 23.85 19.17 -27.26
CA ASN A 934 23.18 17.95 -27.74
C ASN A 934 21.84 17.63 -27.01
N MET A 935 21.09 18.64 -26.67
CA MET A 935 19.77 18.50 -26.07
C MET A 935 18.74 18.04 -27.08
N ILE A 936 17.83 17.19 -26.66
CA ILE A 936 16.74 16.68 -27.49
C ILE A 936 15.45 16.56 -26.66
N MET A 937 14.34 16.96 -27.26
CA MET A 937 13.00 16.59 -26.78
C MET A 937 12.51 15.37 -27.55
N TYR A 938 12.00 14.39 -26.84
CA TYR A 938 11.45 13.18 -27.41
C TYR A 938 10.12 12.81 -26.74
N ASN A 939 9.37 11.90 -27.38
CA ASN A 939 8.03 11.50 -26.91
C ASN A 939 7.08 12.70 -26.77
N GLN A 940 7.11 13.63 -27.72
CA GLN A 940 6.28 14.84 -27.65
C GLN A 940 4.88 14.57 -28.18
N PHE A 941 3.89 14.92 -27.38
CA PHE A 941 2.49 14.83 -27.74
C PHE A 941 1.78 16.14 -27.39
N LEU A 942 0.91 16.59 -28.24
CA LEU A 942 -0.04 17.66 -27.97
C LEU A 942 -1.44 17.07 -28.02
N GLN A 943 -2.19 17.26 -26.95
CA GLN A 943 -3.55 16.72 -26.82
C GLN A 943 -4.53 17.82 -26.50
N LEU A 944 -5.66 17.82 -27.21
CA LEU A 944 -6.77 18.75 -26.98
C LEU A 944 -8.00 17.98 -26.49
N ILE A 945 -8.52 18.35 -25.33
CA ILE A 945 -9.68 17.70 -24.73
C ILE A 945 -10.80 18.74 -24.55
N ARG A 946 -11.98 18.45 -25.09
CA ARG A 946 -13.13 19.34 -24.93
C ARG A 946 -13.65 19.30 -23.50
N ILE A 947 -13.82 20.47 -22.87
CA ILE A 947 -14.33 20.60 -21.51
C ILE A 947 -15.79 21.07 -21.49
N THR A 948 -16.16 21.98 -22.38
CA THR A 948 -17.52 22.51 -22.42
C THR A 948 -18.01 22.69 -23.85
N LYS A 949 -19.30 22.58 -24.07
CA LYS A 949 -19.96 22.99 -25.31
C LYS A 949 -20.34 24.45 -25.16
N GLN A 950 -19.91 25.28 -26.11
CA GLN A 950 -20.43 26.64 -26.20
C GLN A 950 -21.91 26.58 -26.68
N GLN A 951 -22.84 27.21 -25.94
CA GLN A 951 -24.27 27.30 -26.30
C GLN A 951 -24.49 28.17 -27.50
#